data_22b195c13e6192d1e4ce2f818a861647
#
_entry.id   22b195c13e6192d1e4ce2f818a861647
#
_cell.length_a   1.000
_cell.length_b   1.000
_cell.length_c   1.000
_cell.angle_alpha   90.00
_cell.angle_beta   90.00
_cell.angle_gamma   90.00
#
_symmetry.space_group_name_H-M   'P 1'
#
loop_
_entity.id
_entity.type
_entity.pdbx_description
1 polymer ?
#
loop_
_entity_poly.entity_id
_entity_poly.type
_entity_poly.pdbx_seq_one_letter_code
_entity_poly.pdbx_strand_id
1 'polypeptide(L)'
;MKALGKILGLFFLGLLLIIVALLFALTHLFDPNDYKDEIRQIARDKANLELQLKGDIGWSLFPWLGLELTDATLASADTPDKPFADLRLLGLSVRVMPLLRKEVQMSDIRVDGLNLNLQRDDKGRGNWEGIGRPAQAGASEATPGEQAPASDTPTDQPSEKPAGQPLKLDIDSLTLSNSRVDYSDAQKGQQFTLENIELKTGAIREGASIPVRFSAFFGTNQPVLRARSEVEGQLRFDRALKRYQFEDLKLTGEASGEPLKGKTLNFSAQGQLLVDQAANIAEWNGLKLSANQLRALGELKARELDKDAKLSGGLSIASLNLREFLEGVGVELPAMQDAGSLGQFELVSRLNGSTRGMMLEELNLKLDGSTFTGSLGVPDLARQALRADLKGDTLDLDRYLPPRSKNGAGAARQAEVRESIANAGASGTTPLPNAPTQQAWSDEKVLPVDQLRKLDLQLALSLGQLTVDKQQLSDFTLKANGRGGLITLEEARGKLQGGSFASSGRIDVRQAEPMLSLEQRLSRLPVEPLLKKEGQPSPVRGQVDLDARLNTRGNSQKAWIESLNGNASFVLNDGVLVDANLEQQLCRGIATLNRKSLSNPPSGRDTPFRELKGSLSIRDGVAHNPDLKALVPGLAVSGNGDLDLRVLGLDYKVGITLEGDQREMPDPACQVNERYVGIEWPLRCRGPLELGAKACRLDQDGLGKIAARLAGNKLTEKLEEKLGDKVSPELKDALKGLFNR
;
A
#
# COMPACT_ATOMS: atom_id res chain seq x y z
N MET A 1 36.09 -82.79 -17.31
CA MET A 1 35.80 -81.44 -16.87
C MET A 1 37.01 -80.55 -16.51
N LYS A 2 38.14 -81.11 -15.97
CA LYS A 2 39.34 -80.30 -15.61
C LYS A 2 40.13 -79.78 -16.83
N ALA A 3 40.06 -80.42 -18.03
CA ALA A 3 40.73 -79.98 -19.22
C ALA A 3 40.01 -78.83 -19.91
N LEU A 4 38.66 -78.81 -19.97
CA LEU A 4 37.84 -77.78 -20.54
C LEU A 4 37.99 -76.47 -19.78
N GLY A 5 38.09 -76.47 -18.47
CA GLY A 5 38.34 -75.31 -17.63
C GLY A 5 39.70 -74.65 -17.88
N LYS A 6 40.76 -75.45 -18.14
CA LYS A 6 42.10 -74.95 -18.48
C LYS A 6 42.16 -74.26 -19.87
N ILE A 7 41.46 -74.89 -20.83
CA ILE A 7 41.39 -74.31 -22.21
C ILE A 7 40.55 -73.02 -22.21
N LEU A 8 39.44 -73.00 -21.49
CA LEU A 8 38.61 -71.77 -21.32
C LEU A 8 39.40 -70.66 -20.53
N GLY A 9 40.16 -71.03 -19.51
CA GLY A 9 41.01 -70.09 -18.79
C GLY A 9 42.13 -69.51 -19.62
N LEU A 10 42.83 -70.35 -20.45
CA LEU A 10 43.82 -69.87 -21.41
C LEU A 10 43.23 -68.99 -22.49
N PHE A 11 42.04 -69.30 -22.98
CA PHE A 11 41.30 -68.48 -23.95
C PHE A 11 40.97 -67.09 -23.39
N PHE A 12 40.42 -67.02 -22.15
CA PHE A 12 40.15 -65.75 -21.50
C PHE A 12 41.41 -64.96 -21.15
N LEU A 13 42.50 -65.65 -20.74
CA LEU A 13 43.80 -65.03 -20.52
C LEU A 13 44.38 -64.46 -21.82
N GLY A 14 44.29 -65.23 -22.95
CA GLY A 14 44.70 -64.76 -24.25
C GLY A 14 43.86 -63.56 -24.76
N LEU A 15 42.55 -63.63 -24.56
CA LEU A 15 41.66 -62.52 -24.90
C LEU A 15 41.95 -61.27 -24.09
N LEU A 16 42.24 -61.44 -22.77
CA LEU A 16 42.62 -60.37 -21.88
C LEU A 16 43.95 -59.71 -22.33
N LEU A 17 44.96 -60.55 -22.68
CA LEU A 17 46.24 -60.07 -23.15
C LEU A 17 46.13 -59.32 -24.50
N ILE A 18 45.26 -59.79 -25.40
CA ILE A 18 44.94 -59.07 -26.63
C ILE A 18 44.27 -57.72 -26.35
N ILE A 19 43.31 -57.67 -25.45
CA ILE A 19 42.65 -56.41 -25.04
C ILE A 19 43.67 -55.46 -24.40
N VAL A 20 44.51 -55.93 -23.49
CA VAL A 20 45.59 -55.13 -22.87
C VAL A 20 46.61 -54.64 -23.92
N ALA A 21 47.00 -55.51 -24.89
CA ALA A 21 47.93 -55.13 -25.97
C ALA A 21 47.26 -54.11 -26.94
N LEU A 22 45.96 -54.24 -27.22
CA LEU A 22 45.20 -53.29 -28.04
C LEU A 22 45.06 -51.93 -27.34
N LEU A 23 44.74 -51.93 -26.04
CA LEU A 23 44.69 -50.73 -25.22
C LEU A 23 46.06 -50.04 -25.15
N PHE A 24 47.14 -50.83 -24.93
CA PHE A 24 48.50 -50.33 -24.91
C PHE A 24 48.93 -49.77 -26.30
N ALA A 25 48.59 -50.45 -27.38
CA ALA A 25 48.83 -49.96 -28.75
C ALA A 25 48.04 -48.65 -29.02
N LEU A 26 46.77 -48.60 -28.60
CA LEU A 26 45.95 -47.41 -28.81
C LEU A 26 46.55 -46.19 -28.08
N THR A 27 47.01 -46.37 -26.84
CA THR A 27 47.56 -45.26 -26.02
C THR A 27 48.98 -44.86 -26.38
N HIS A 28 49.75 -45.73 -27.03
CA HIS A 28 51.16 -45.47 -27.38
C HIS A 28 51.37 -45.15 -28.87
N LEU A 29 50.43 -45.57 -29.76
CA LEU A 29 50.49 -45.29 -31.19
C LEU A 29 49.60 -44.12 -31.61
N PHE A 30 48.68 -43.69 -30.77
CA PHE A 30 47.78 -42.58 -31.04
C PHE A 30 47.86 -41.56 -29.92
N ASP A 31 48.59 -40.45 -30.13
CA ASP A 31 48.67 -39.35 -29.21
C ASP A 31 47.57 -38.33 -29.53
N PRO A 32 46.58 -38.11 -28.67
CA PRO A 32 45.53 -37.13 -28.94
C PRO A 32 46.06 -35.69 -29.05
N ASN A 33 47.26 -35.42 -28.56
CA ASN A 33 47.88 -34.10 -28.61
C ASN A 33 48.30 -33.72 -30.04
N ASP A 34 48.54 -34.71 -30.89
CA ASP A 34 48.86 -34.47 -32.31
C ASP A 34 47.68 -33.80 -33.08
N TYR A 35 46.48 -33.91 -32.57
CA TYR A 35 45.24 -33.37 -33.16
C TYR A 35 44.79 -32.03 -32.58
N LYS A 36 45.59 -31.42 -31.70
CA LYS A 36 45.23 -30.15 -31.05
C LYS A 36 44.94 -29.04 -32.08
N ASP A 37 45.71 -28.95 -33.14
CA ASP A 37 45.56 -27.90 -34.15
C ASP A 37 44.31 -28.12 -35.03
N GLU A 38 43.99 -29.38 -35.37
CA GLU A 38 42.74 -29.71 -36.07
C GLU A 38 41.52 -29.40 -35.22
N ILE A 39 41.57 -29.71 -33.90
CA ILE A 39 40.48 -29.38 -32.96
C ILE A 39 40.28 -27.87 -32.87
N ARG A 40 41.34 -27.08 -32.81
CA ARG A 40 41.30 -25.61 -32.84
C ARG A 40 40.67 -25.08 -34.11
N GLN A 41 41.13 -25.63 -35.25
CA GLN A 41 40.61 -25.22 -36.56
C GLN A 41 39.12 -25.54 -36.70
N ILE A 42 38.70 -26.75 -36.31
CA ILE A 42 37.27 -27.13 -36.34
C ILE A 42 36.43 -26.21 -35.42
N ALA A 43 36.93 -25.89 -34.23
CA ALA A 43 36.25 -24.97 -33.32
C ALA A 43 36.08 -23.57 -33.92
N ARG A 44 37.12 -23.09 -34.60
CA ARG A 44 37.10 -21.79 -35.29
C ARG A 44 36.14 -21.78 -36.48
N ASP A 45 36.28 -22.80 -37.38
CA ASP A 45 35.51 -22.84 -38.64
C ASP A 45 34.03 -23.17 -38.44
N LYS A 46 33.69 -24.01 -37.47
CA LYS A 46 32.34 -24.51 -37.24
C LYS A 46 31.58 -23.70 -36.18
N ALA A 47 32.29 -23.16 -35.19
CA ALA A 47 31.65 -22.52 -34.01
C ALA A 47 32.09 -21.06 -33.79
N ASN A 48 32.97 -20.51 -34.64
CA ASN A 48 33.56 -19.18 -34.46
C ASN A 48 34.22 -19.00 -33.09
N LEU A 49 34.89 -20.09 -32.63
CA LEU A 49 35.53 -20.15 -31.31
C LEU A 49 37.05 -20.18 -31.46
N GLU A 50 37.72 -19.26 -30.78
CA GLU A 50 39.16 -19.36 -30.53
C GLU A 50 39.42 -20.24 -29.32
N LEU A 51 39.89 -21.46 -29.55
CA LEU A 51 40.16 -22.45 -28.51
C LEU A 51 41.67 -22.54 -28.26
N GLN A 52 42.09 -22.23 -27.05
CA GLN A 52 43.48 -22.41 -26.60
C GLN A 52 43.55 -23.62 -25.68
N LEU A 53 44.29 -24.65 -26.12
CA LEU A 53 44.55 -25.88 -25.41
C LEU A 53 45.93 -25.78 -24.72
N LYS A 54 45.93 -25.30 -23.46
CA LYS A 54 47.17 -25.10 -22.68
C LYS A 54 47.69 -26.40 -22.06
N GLY A 55 46.76 -27.25 -21.65
CA GLY A 55 47.06 -28.54 -21.07
C GLY A 55 47.08 -29.67 -22.09
N ASP A 56 47.38 -30.86 -21.67
CA ASP A 56 47.43 -32.05 -22.48
C ASP A 56 46.07 -32.70 -22.66
N ILE A 57 45.84 -33.32 -23.80
CA ILE A 57 44.72 -34.21 -24.05
C ILE A 57 45.18 -35.62 -23.65
N GLY A 58 44.61 -36.13 -22.56
CA GLY A 58 44.95 -37.46 -22.02
C GLY A 58 43.89 -38.51 -22.38
N TRP A 59 44.33 -39.79 -22.34
CA TRP A 59 43.41 -40.93 -22.38
C TRP A 59 42.86 -41.27 -21.00
N SER A 60 41.54 -41.43 -20.90
CA SER A 60 40.89 -42.05 -19.74
C SER A 60 40.47 -43.45 -20.10
N LEU A 61 41.08 -44.46 -19.47
CA LEU A 61 40.93 -45.87 -19.89
C LEU A 61 39.99 -46.70 -19.04
N PHE A 62 39.70 -46.28 -17.82
CA PHE A 62 38.85 -47.02 -16.90
C PHE A 62 37.95 -46.09 -16.06
N PRO A 63 36.71 -46.44 -15.87
CA PRO A 63 35.96 -47.62 -16.36
C PRO A 63 35.49 -47.48 -17.82
N TRP A 64 35.65 -46.32 -18.46
CA TRP A 64 35.23 -46.02 -19.82
C TRP A 64 36.40 -45.50 -20.66
N LEU A 65 36.41 -45.83 -21.93
CA LEU A 65 37.35 -45.20 -22.87
C LEU A 65 36.96 -43.75 -23.13
N GLY A 66 37.83 -42.81 -22.82
CA GLY A 66 37.54 -41.40 -22.95
C GLY A 66 38.77 -40.55 -23.21
N LEU A 67 38.49 -39.26 -23.47
CA LEU A 67 39.49 -38.21 -23.61
C LEU A 67 39.27 -37.20 -22.47
N GLU A 68 40.36 -36.80 -21.83
CA GLU A 68 40.38 -35.73 -20.85
C GLU A 68 41.18 -34.55 -21.40
N LEU A 69 40.50 -33.44 -21.56
CA LEU A 69 41.09 -32.18 -21.93
C LEU A 69 41.31 -31.32 -20.72
N THR A 70 42.54 -30.87 -20.52
CA THR A 70 42.92 -30.05 -19.35
C THR A 70 43.27 -28.63 -19.82
N ASP A 71 42.99 -27.65 -18.91
CA ASP A 71 43.38 -26.24 -19.07
C ASP A 71 43.10 -25.63 -20.44
N ALA A 72 41.82 -25.54 -20.79
CA ALA A 72 41.37 -24.92 -22.04
C ALA A 72 40.78 -23.51 -21.75
N THR A 73 41.05 -22.60 -22.65
CA THR A 73 40.50 -21.25 -22.67
C THR A 73 39.74 -21.02 -23.97
N LEU A 74 38.53 -20.43 -23.87
CA LEU A 74 37.66 -20.14 -24.98
C LEU A 74 37.41 -18.64 -25.10
N ALA A 75 37.58 -18.14 -26.34
CA ALA A 75 37.22 -16.77 -26.71
C ALA A 75 36.37 -16.80 -27.99
N SER A 76 35.63 -15.72 -28.28
CA SER A 76 35.05 -15.55 -29.60
C SER A 76 36.17 -15.29 -30.61
N ALA A 77 36.11 -15.89 -31.81
CA ALA A 77 37.09 -15.61 -32.87
C ALA A 77 37.09 -14.13 -33.27
N ASP A 78 35.97 -13.40 -33.04
CA ASP A 78 35.85 -11.97 -33.26
C ASP A 78 36.57 -11.13 -32.19
N THR A 79 36.84 -11.69 -31.02
CA THR A 79 37.48 -11.03 -29.87
C THR A 79 38.41 -11.99 -29.12
N PRO A 80 39.49 -12.48 -29.77
CA PRO A 80 40.34 -13.52 -29.21
C PRO A 80 41.09 -13.11 -27.94
N ASP A 81 41.31 -11.81 -27.74
CA ASP A 81 41.98 -11.23 -26.56
C ASP A 81 41.06 -11.14 -25.31
N LYS A 82 39.77 -11.43 -25.47
CA LYS A 82 38.79 -11.39 -24.39
C LYS A 82 38.14 -12.75 -24.17
N PRO A 83 38.82 -13.68 -23.50
CA PRO A 83 38.26 -14.99 -23.24
C PRO A 83 37.00 -14.84 -22.36
N PHE A 84 35.97 -15.60 -22.71
CA PHE A 84 34.72 -15.65 -21.95
C PHE A 84 34.61 -16.91 -21.09
N ALA A 85 35.44 -17.92 -21.33
CA ALA A 85 35.44 -19.16 -20.56
C ALA A 85 36.85 -19.73 -20.37
N ASP A 86 37.07 -20.20 -19.15
CA ASP A 86 38.21 -21.03 -18.75
C ASP A 86 37.68 -22.35 -18.21
N LEU A 87 38.36 -23.44 -18.60
CA LEU A 87 37.96 -24.79 -18.24
C LEU A 87 39.17 -25.56 -17.70
N ARG A 88 39.10 -26.05 -16.50
CA ARG A 88 40.16 -26.83 -15.89
C ARG A 88 40.19 -28.25 -16.45
N LEU A 89 39.04 -28.93 -16.54
CA LEU A 89 38.95 -30.30 -17.05
C LEU A 89 37.63 -30.55 -17.77
N LEU A 90 37.71 -31.09 -18.97
CA LEU A 90 36.60 -31.69 -19.71
C LEU A 90 36.90 -33.15 -19.99
N GLY A 91 36.17 -34.05 -19.34
CA GLY A 91 36.22 -35.49 -19.59
C GLY A 91 35.05 -35.90 -20.48
N LEU A 92 35.35 -36.51 -21.59
CA LEU A 92 34.40 -37.08 -22.53
C LEU A 92 34.64 -38.56 -22.67
N SER A 93 33.71 -39.40 -22.24
CA SER A 93 33.79 -40.85 -22.29
C SER A 93 32.81 -41.42 -23.31
N VAL A 94 33.24 -42.48 -24.01
CA VAL A 94 32.42 -43.19 -25.00
C VAL A 94 32.26 -44.65 -24.68
N ARG A 95 31.17 -45.25 -25.11
CA ARG A 95 30.93 -46.70 -24.95
C ARG A 95 31.76 -47.46 -26.00
N VAL A 96 32.57 -48.39 -25.56
CA VAL A 96 33.45 -49.18 -26.44
C VAL A 96 32.67 -50.09 -27.38
N MET A 97 31.61 -50.77 -26.94
CA MET A 97 30.87 -51.72 -27.75
C MET A 97 30.10 -51.11 -28.92
N PRO A 98 29.38 -49.97 -28.73
CA PRO A 98 28.81 -49.18 -29.87
C PRO A 98 29.89 -48.67 -30.82
N LEU A 99 31.02 -48.21 -30.30
CA LEU A 99 32.12 -47.70 -31.14
C LEU A 99 32.66 -48.77 -32.10
N LEU A 100 32.72 -50.05 -31.68
CA LEU A 100 33.06 -51.15 -32.56
C LEU A 100 32.07 -51.38 -33.72
N ARG A 101 30.83 -50.85 -33.60
CA ARG A 101 29.79 -50.83 -34.62
C ARG A 101 29.74 -49.52 -35.39
N LYS A 102 30.74 -48.64 -35.22
CA LYS A 102 30.80 -47.30 -35.80
C LYS A 102 29.69 -46.33 -35.30
N GLU A 103 29.12 -46.62 -34.11
CA GLU A 103 28.16 -45.76 -33.42
C GLU A 103 28.90 -45.03 -32.30
N VAL A 104 28.89 -43.71 -32.29
CA VAL A 104 29.44 -42.91 -31.18
C VAL A 104 28.32 -42.69 -30.16
N GLN A 105 28.40 -43.41 -29.03
CA GLN A 105 27.49 -43.19 -27.87
C GLN A 105 28.36 -42.66 -26.72
N MET A 106 27.98 -41.48 -26.22
CA MET A 106 28.68 -40.87 -25.07
C MET A 106 28.20 -41.55 -23.77
N SER A 107 29.14 -41.92 -22.93
CA SER A 107 28.79 -42.43 -21.59
C SER A 107 28.72 -41.32 -20.56
N ASP A 108 29.86 -40.75 -20.20
CA ASP A 108 29.95 -39.74 -19.14
C ASP A 108 30.56 -38.44 -19.70
N ILE A 109 29.94 -37.33 -19.36
CA ILE A 109 30.48 -35.99 -19.57
C ILE A 109 30.83 -35.41 -18.21
N ARG A 110 32.10 -35.10 -17.99
CA ARG A 110 32.58 -34.48 -16.78
C ARG A 110 33.17 -33.10 -17.08
N VAL A 111 32.69 -32.10 -16.43
CA VAL A 111 33.18 -30.72 -16.50
C VAL A 111 33.60 -30.29 -15.11
N ASP A 112 34.85 -29.92 -14.91
CA ASP A 112 35.34 -29.48 -13.62
C ASP A 112 36.08 -28.14 -13.76
N GLY A 113 35.70 -27.18 -12.89
CA GLY A 113 36.35 -25.89 -12.86
C GLY A 113 36.06 -25.03 -14.11
N LEU A 114 34.83 -25.07 -14.64
CA LEU A 114 34.40 -24.16 -15.69
C LEU A 114 34.14 -22.77 -15.10
N ASN A 115 34.89 -21.77 -15.55
CA ASN A 115 34.69 -20.37 -15.19
C ASN A 115 34.21 -19.62 -16.43
N LEU A 116 32.98 -19.11 -16.39
CA LEU A 116 32.42 -18.26 -17.42
C LEU A 116 32.47 -16.80 -16.97
N ASN A 117 33.13 -15.95 -17.76
CA ASN A 117 33.23 -14.52 -17.54
C ASN A 117 32.51 -13.79 -18.69
N LEU A 118 31.22 -13.57 -18.52
CA LEU A 118 30.33 -13.00 -19.52
C LEU A 118 30.22 -11.49 -19.30
N GLN A 119 30.75 -10.71 -20.23
CA GLN A 119 30.79 -9.25 -20.12
C GLN A 119 30.00 -8.61 -21.27
N ARG A 120 29.05 -7.76 -20.94
CA ARG A 120 28.37 -6.89 -21.88
C ARG A 120 28.94 -5.48 -21.77
N ASP A 121 29.40 -4.91 -22.87
CA ASP A 121 30.01 -3.58 -22.94
C ASP A 121 28.94 -2.46 -22.84
N ASP A 122 29.39 -1.21 -22.80
CA ASP A 122 28.57 -0.01 -22.81
C ASP A 122 27.71 0.16 -24.10
N LYS A 123 28.07 -0.53 -25.17
CA LYS A 123 27.33 -0.59 -26.45
C LYS A 123 26.33 -1.76 -26.47
N GLY A 124 26.25 -2.55 -25.41
CA GLY A 124 25.37 -3.70 -25.31
C GLY A 124 25.85 -4.96 -25.98
N ARG A 125 27.13 -5.04 -26.43
CA ARG A 125 27.73 -6.22 -27.09
C ARG A 125 28.35 -7.13 -26.03
N GLY A 126 28.08 -8.43 -26.16
CA GLY A 126 28.64 -9.45 -25.29
C GLY A 126 29.96 -10.02 -25.83
N ASN A 127 30.91 -10.35 -24.95
CA ASN A 127 32.16 -11.03 -25.33
C ASN A 127 31.95 -12.46 -25.83
N TRP A 128 30.76 -12.98 -25.80
CA TRP A 128 30.32 -14.29 -26.31
C TRP A 128 29.53 -14.17 -27.64
N GLU A 129 29.36 -12.98 -28.18
CA GLU A 129 28.62 -12.81 -29.46
C GLU A 129 29.40 -13.39 -30.64
N GLY A 130 28.65 -13.91 -31.58
CA GLY A 130 29.26 -14.57 -32.78
C GLY A 130 29.48 -16.07 -32.65
N ILE A 131 29.40 -16.63 -31.42
CA ILE A 131 29.57 -18.08 -31.19
C ILE A 131 28.48 -18.88 -31.92
N GLY A 132 28.86 -20.00 -32.52
CA GLY A 132 27.94 -20.90 -33.22
C GLY A 132 27.56 -20.43 -34.63
N ARG A 133 28.08 -19.30 -35.11
CA ARG A 133 27.98 -18.90 -36.51
C ARG A 133 29.16 -19.48 -37.26
N PRO A 134 28.95 -20.17 -38.42
CA PRO A 134 30.08 -20.56 -39.26
C PRO A 134 30.89 -19.32 -39.66
N ALA A 135 32.21 -19.38 -39.63
CA ALA A 135 33.06 -18.30 -40.06
C ALA A 135 32.64 -17.90 -41.48
N GLN A 136 32.19 -16.68 -41.68
CA GLN A 136 31.86 -16.18 -43.03
C GLN A 136 33.16 -16.03 -43.77
N ALA A 137 33.38 -16.85 -44.80
CA ALA A 137 34.45 -16.67 -45.75
C ALA A 137 34.34 -15.27 -46.39
N GLY A 138 35.30 -14.41 -46.06
CA GLY A 138 35.62 -13.12 -46.63
C GLY A 138 34.47 -12.32 -47.24
N ALA A 139 33.89 -11.40 -46.53
CA ALA A 139 33.12 -10.30 -47.09
C ALA A 139 34.13 -9.30 -47.69
N SER A 140 34.41 -9.41 -48.99
CA SER A 140 34.96 -8.31 -49.79
C SER A 140 34.00 -7.13 -49.72
N GLU A 141 34.51 -5.96 -49.38
CA GLU A 141 33.83 -4.68 -49.49
C GLU A 141 33.15 -4.53 -50.84
N ALA A 142 31.84 -4.57 -50.90
CA ALA A 142 31.09 -4.19 -52.07
C ALA A 142 30.72 -2.70 -51.96
N THR A 143 31.35 -1.91 -52.80
CA THR A 143 31.04 -0.52 -53.12
C THR A 143 29.59 -0.40 -53.59
N PRO A 144 28.84 0.64 -53.21
CA PRO A 144 27.47 0.84 -53.69
C PRO A 144 27.48 1.48 -55.08
N GLY A 145 26.93 0.78 -56.07
CA GLY A 145 26.78 1.33 -57.40
C GLY A 145 26.03 0.41 -58.36
N GLU A 146 24.91 0.90 -58.85
CA GLU A 146 24.22 0.58 -60.11
C GLU A 146 23.09 -0.45 -60.12
N GLN A 147 21.90 0.11 -60.26
CA GLN A 147 20.68 -0.54 -60.72
C GLN A 147 20.76 -0.99 -62.15
N ALA A 148 20.32 -2.22 -62.48
CA ALA A 148 19.79 -2.59 -63.78
C ALA A 148 18.93 -3.86 -63.73
N PRO A 149 18.11 -4.19 -64.73
CA PRO A 149 16.68 -4.37 -64.55
C PRO A 149 16.19 -5.82 -64.54
N ALA A 150 14.90 -5.98 -64.21
CA ALA A 150 14.17 -7.23 -64.19
C ALA A 150 14.25 -8.04 -65.51
N SER A 151 14.40 -9.35 -65.37
CA SER A 151 14.03 -10.35 -66.39
C SER A 151 13.32 -11.52 -65.73
N ASP A 152 12.05 -11.66 -66.07
CA ASP A 152 11.21 -12.83 -65.76
C ASP A 152 11.76 -14.09 -66.44
N THR A 153 11.94 -15.15 -65.70
CA THR A 153 11.71 -16.52 -66.18
C THR A 153 11.53 -17.45 -64.98
N PRO A 154 10.51 -18.29 -64.95
CA PRO A 154 10.28 -19.22 -63.84
C PRO A 154 10.93 -20.56 -64.17
N THR A 155 11.74 -21.09 -63.27
CA THR A 155 12.08 -22.51 -63.30
C THR A 155 12.58 -23.01 -61.96
N ASP A 156 11.90 -24.04 -61.50
CA ASP A 156 12.32 -25.16 -60.68
C ASP A 156 12.56 -24.99 -59.14
N GLN A 157 11.70 -25.69 -58.47
CA GLN A 157 11.80 -26.49 -57.24
C GLN A 157 12.95 -26.13 -56.27
N PRO A 158 12.61 -25.81 -55.03
CA PRO A 158 13.58 -25.83 -53.94
C PRO A 158 13.96 -27.30 -53.68
N SER A 159 15.19 -27.68 -54.01
CA SER A 159 15.80 -28.89 -53.45
C SER A 159 15.74 -28.80 -51.92
N GLU A 160 14.89 -29.58 -51.31
CA GLU A 160 14.94 -29.88 -49.88
C GLU A 160 16.34 -30.43 -49.60
N LYS A 161 17.21 -29.59 -48.99
CA LYS A 161 18.37 -30.11 -48.29
C LYS A 161 17.84 -31.11 -47.27
N PRO A 162 18.35 -32.35 -47.18
CA PRO A 162 17.92 -33.29 -46.18
C PRO A 162 18.09 -32.65 -44.83
N ALA A 163 16.98 -32.44 -44.13
CA ALA A 163 16.97 -32.05 -42.72
C ALA A 163 17.93 -33.01 -42.01
N GLY A 164 19.01 -32.45 -41.45
CA GLY A 164 19.99 -33.24 -40.72
C GLY A 164 19.26 -34.12 -39.70
N GLN A 165 19.58 -35.42 -39.69
CA GLN A 165 18.98 -36.34 -38.75
C GLN A 165 19.10 -35.73 -37.34
N PRO A 166 17.99 -35.62 -36.59
CA PRO A 166 18.04 -35.02 -35.28
C PRO A 166 19.04 -35.78 -34.39
N LEU A 167 19.90 -35.06 -33.70
CA LEU A 167 20.94 -35.60 -32.85
C LEU A 167 20.30 -36.51 -31.80
N LYS A 168 20.60 -37.80 -31.82
CA LYS A 168 20.12 -38.73 -30.78
C LYS A 168 21.00 -38.54 -29.54
N LEU A 169 20.50 -37.78 -28.56
CA LEU A 169 21.18 -37.62 -27.28
C LEU A 169 21.04 -38.90 -26.44
N ASP A 170 22.14 -39.58 -26.22
CA ASP A 170 22.27 -40.76 -25.35
C ASP A 170 23.55 -40.60 -24.50
N ILE A 171 23.41 -40.01 -23.30
CA ILE A 171 24.50 -39.73 -22.36
C ILE A 171 24.15 -40.41 -21.06
N ASP A 172 25.05 -41.19 -20.47
CA ASP A 172 24.79 -41.90 -19.22
C ASP A 172 24.79 -40.98 -18.00
N SER A 173 25.68 -39.98 -18.00
CA SER A 173 25.69 -38.96 -16.95
C SER A 173 26.36 -37.67 -17.40
N LEU A 174 25.94 -36.56 -16.83
CA LEU A 174 26.61 -35.27 -16.89
C LEU A 174 26.92 -34.79 -15.48
N THR A 175 28.20 -34.52 -15.24
CA THR A 175 28.69 -33.95 -13.97
C THR A 175 29.37 -32.62 -14.26
N LEU A 176 28.89 -31.55 -13.64
CA LEU A 176 29.56 -30.26 -13.58
C LEU A 176 29.94 -30.00 -12.13
N SER A 177 31.19 -29.64 -11.87
CA SER A 177 31.69 -29.38 -10.51
C SER A 177 32.59 -28.16 -10.46
N ASN A 178 32.70 -27.57 -9.27
CA ASN A 178 33.60 -26.44 -8.99
C ASN A 178 33.53 -25.31 -10.02
N SER A 179 32.33 -25.07 -10.57
CA SER A 179 32.16 -24.13 -11.68
C SER A 179 31.62 -22.78 -11.22
N ARG A 180 31.90 -21.75 -12.02
CA ARG A 180 31.56 -20.36 -11.70
C ARG A 180 31.05 -19.65 -12.95
N VAL A 181 30.12 -18.76 -12.80
CA VAL A 181 29.66 -17.81 -13.82
C VAL A 181 29.67 -16.40 -13.26
N ASP A 182 30.42 -15.52 -13.88
CA ASP A 182 30.39 -14.09 -13.60
C ASP A 182 29.77 -13.39 -14.82
N TYR A 183 28.71 -12.63 -14.60
CA TYR A 183 28.09 -11.81 -15.62
C TYR A 183 28.14 -10.35 -15.21
N SER A 184 28.58 -9.48 -16.12
CA SER A 184 28.57 -8.02 -15.92
C SER A 184 27.94 -7.30 -17.11
N ASP A 185 27.06 -6.35 -16.82
CA ASP A 185 26.40 -5.47 -17.80
C ASP A 185 26.81 -4.03 -17.51
N ALA A 186 27.69 -3.48 -18.36
CA ALA A 186 28.19 -2.11 -18.18
C ALA A 186 27.11 -1.05 -18.44
N GLN A 187 26.07 -1.32 -19.26
CA GLN A 187 24.97 -0.39 -19.51
C GLN A 187 24.10 -0.20 -18.28
N LYS A 188 23.87 -1.28 -17.53
CA LYS A 188 22.99 -1.28 -16.35
C LYS A 188 23.75 -1.19 -15.03
N GLY A 189 25.08 -1.34 -15.04
CA GLY A 189 25.92 -1.44 -13.84
C GLY A 189 25.64 -2.70 -13.00
N GLN A 190 24.97 -3.69 -13.57
CA GLN A 190 24.56 -4.92 -12.88
C GLN A 190 25.62 -6.00 -12.98
N GLN A 191 25.85 -6.71 -11.90
CA GLN A 191 26.71 -7.88 -11.83
C GLN A 191 25.97 -9.04 -11.17
N PHE A 192 26.11 -10.22 -11.78
CA PHE A 192 25.57 -11.47 -11.26
C PHE A 192 26.69 -12.49 -11.16
N THR A 193 26.75 -13.21 -10.08
CA THR A 193 27.69 -14.30 -9.87
C THR A 193 26.96 -15.58 -9.52
N LEU A 194 27.38 -16.70 -10.11
CA LEU A 194 27.04 -18.05 -9.67
C LEU A 194 28.34 -18.74 -9.31
N GLU A 195 28.47 -19.17 -8.05
CA GLU A 195 29.68 -19.78 -7.51
C GLU A 195 29.39 -21.20 -7.03
N ASN A 196 30.42 -22.03 -7.03
CA ASN A 196 30.35 -23.43 -6.60
C ASN A 196 29.18 -24.17 -7.26
N ILE A 197 29.09 -24.04 -8.57
CA ILE A 197 28.05 -24.69 -9.35
C ILE A 197 28.36 -26.18 -9.38
N GLU A 198 27.42 -26.96 -8.87
CA GLU A 198 27.40 -28.41 -8.92
C GLU A 198 26.15 -28.87 -9.67
N LEU A 199 26.34 -29.66 -10.72
CA LEU A 199 25.24 -30.32 -11.44
C LEU A 199 25.55 -31.79 -11.61
N LYS A 200 24.60 -32.65 -11.24
CA LYS A 200 24.67 -34.08 -11.48
C LYS A 200 23.36 -34.54 -12.12
N THR A 201 23.49 -35.27 -13.23
CA THR A 201 22.32 -35.89 -13.86
C THR A 201 22.48 -37.41 -13.90
N GLY A 202 21.34 -38.10 -13.98
CA GLY A 202 21.35 -39.49 -14.46
C GLY A 202 21.42 -39.55 -15.99
N ALA A 203 21.03 -40.68 -16.54
CA ALA A 203 21.09 -40.91 -17.99
C ALA A 203 20.17 -39.93 -18.74
N ILE A 204 20.75 -39.14 -19.65
CA ILE A 204 20.07 -38.14 -20.47
C ILE A 204 19.62 -38.85 -21.76
N ARG A 205 18.34 -39.18 -21.81
CA ARG A 205 17.70 -39.81 -22.97
C ARG A 205 16.37 -39.16 -23.27
N GLU A 206 16.08 -39.01 -24.53
CA GLU A 206 14.81 -38.47 -25.00
C GLU A 206 13.63 -39.23 -24.39
N GLY A 207 12.64 -38.50 -23.88
CA GLY A 207 11.41 -39.07 -23.29
C GLY A 207 11.60 -39.84 -22.00
N ALA A 208 12.85 -40.06 -21.55
CA ALA A 208 13.15 -40.70 -20.29
C ALA A 208 13.13 -39.71 -19.12
N SER A 209 12.88 -40.22 -17.92
CA SER A 209 13.04 -39.44 -16.68
C SER A 209 14.52 -39.34 -16.31
N ILE A 210 15.01 -38.12 -16.15
CA ILE A 210 16.40 -37.80 -15.90
C ILE A 210 16.49 -37.24 -14.49
N PRO A 211 17.05 -37.97 -13.51
CA PRO A 211 17.32 -37.39 -12.20
C PRO A 211 18.30 -36.23 -12.34
N VAL A 212 17.95 -35.09 -11.76
CA VAL A 212 18.78 -33.87 -11.76
C VAL A 212 18.96 -33.39 -10.33
N ARG A 213 20.22 -33.09 -9.98
CA ARG A 213 20.59 -32.38 -8.76
C ARG A 213 21.50 -31.22 -9.13
N PHE A 214 21.12 -30.04 -8.73
CA PHE A 214 21.84 -28.79 -8.97
C PHE A 214 22.00 -28.01 -7.69
N SER A 215 23.16 -27.42 -7.43
CA SER A 215 23.36 -26.47 -6.37
C SER A 215 24.29 -25.35 -6.81
N ALA A 216 24.05 -24.13 -6.31
CA ALA A 216 24.90 -22.98 -6.58
C ALA A 216 24.69 -21.89 -5.51
N PHE A 217 25.70 -21.02 -5.36
CA PHE A 217 25.59 -19.74 -4.69
C PHE A 217 25.38 -18.65 -5.71
N PHE A 218 24.33 -17.89 -5.53
CA PHE A 218 23.98 -16.75 -6.39
C PHE A 218 24.32 -15.45 -5.67
N GLY A 219 24.90 -14.48 -6.36
CA GLY A 219 25.20 -13.16 -5.86
C GLY A 219 24.81 -12.05 -6.83
N THR A 220 24.36 -10.89 -6.34
CA THR A 220 24.16 -9.67 -7.11
C THR A 220 24.76 -8.47 -6.39
N ASN A 221 25.07 -7.39 -7.14
CA ASN A 221 25.62 -6.15 -6.58
C ASN A 221 24.58 -5.03 -6.45
N GLN A 222 23.46 -5.10 -7.18
CA GLN A 222 22.41 -4.08 -7.18
C GLN A 222 21.01 -4.73 -7.28
N PRO A 223 20.33 -4.90 -6.12
CA PRO A 223 20.82 -4.76 -4.75
C PRO A 223 21.82 -5.84 -4.36
N VAL A 224 22.60 -5.61 -3.33
CA VAL A 224 23.50 -6.66 -2.80
C VAL A 224 22.65 -7.77 -2.21
N LEU A 225 22.65 -8.93 -2.88
CA LEU A 225 21.92 -10.13 -2.47
C LEU A 225 22.85 -11.35 -2.62
N ARG A 226 22.77 -12.27 -1.67
CA ARG A 226 23.42 -13.59 -1.73
C ARG A 226 22.40 -14.66 -1.43
N ALA A 227 22.40 -15.70 -2.24
CA ALA A 227 21.52 -16.85 -2.02
C ALA A 227 22.27 -18.15 -2.30
N ARG A 228 21.99 -19.16 -1.49
CA ARG A 228 22.36 -20.55 -1.79
C ARG A 228 21.08 -21.26 -2.23
N SER A 229 21.16 -22.02 -3.31
CA SER A 229 20.00 -22.75 -3.82
C SER A 229 20.39 -24.17 -4.20
N GLU A 230 19.50 -25.11 -3.90
CA GLU A 230 19.58 -26.52 -4.29
C GLU A 230 18.29 -26.90 -5.01
N VAL A 231 18.43 -27.55 -6.15
CA VAL A 231 17.32 -28.04 -6.99
C VAL A 231 17.48 -29.53 -7.18
N GLU A 232 16.43 -30.26 -6.87
CA GLU A 232 16.33 -31.70 -7.11
C GLU A 232 15.04 -32.02 -7.86
N GLY A 233 15.04 -33.06 -8.70
CA GLY A 233 13.84 -33.51 -9.38
C GLY A 233 14.13 -34.44 -10.54
N GLN A 234 13.08 -34.75 -11.28
CA GLN A 234 13.12 -35.62 -12.47
C GLN A 234 12.80 -34.78 -13.70
N LEU A 235 13.78 -34.53 -14.56
CA LEU A 235 13.61 -33.79 -15.81
C LEU A 235 13.22 -34.74 -16.94
N ARG A 236 12.27 -34.35 -17.76
CA ARG A 236 11.92 -35.01 -19.00
C ARG A 236 11.81 -33.95 -20.10
N PHE A 237 12.33 -34.25 -21.30
CA PHE A 237 12.22 -33.35 -22.44
C PHE A 237 11.79 -34.12 -23.71
N ASP A 238 11.24 -33.42 -24.67
CA ASP A 238 10.87 -33.95 -25.97
C ASP A 238 12.03 -33.89 -26.98
N ARG A 239 11.87 -34.58 -28.08
CA ARG A 239 12.91 -34.68 -29.16
C ARG A 239 13.26 -33.34 -29.79
N ALA A 240 12.33 -32.40 -29.84
CA ALA A 240 12.54 -31.10 -30.40
C ALA A 240 13.21 -30.11 -29.42
N LEU A 241 13.44 -30.54 -28.18
CA LEU A 241 13.92 -29.70 -27.06
C LEU A 241 13.06 -28.45 -26.86
N LYS A 242 11.76 -28.57 -27.05
CA LYS A 242 10.81 -27.48 -26.89
C LYS A 242 9.88 -27.65 -25.69
N ARG A 243 9.74 -28.88 -25.19
CA ARG A 243 8.91 -29.19 -24.03
C ARG A 243 9.76 -29.80 -22.94
N TYR A 244 9.72 -29.19 -21.76
CA TYR A 244 10.43 -29.58 -20.56
C TYR A 244 9.44 -29.82 -19.43
N GLN A 245 9.53 -30.96 -18.79
CA GLN A 245 8.70 -31.30 -17.64
C GLN A 245 9.61 -31.69 -16.48
N PHE A 246 9.47 -31.01 -15.36
CA PHE A 246 10.13 -31.33 -14.11
C PHE A 246 9.11 -31.99 -13.18
N GLU A 247 9.27 -33.27 -12.92
CA GLU A 247 8.49 -34.04 -11.96
C GLU A 247 9.21 -33.99 -10.59
N ASP A 248 8.44 -33.97 -9.50
CA ASP A 248 8.98 -33.95 -8.13
C ASP A 248 10.03 -32.86 -7.90
N LEU A 249 9.84 -31.71 -8.58
CA LEU A 249 10.73 -30.56 -8.41
C LEU A 249 10.74 -30.10 -6.95
N LYS A 250 11.93 -30.04 -6.38
CA LYS A 250 12.19 -29.51 -5.06
C LYS A 250 13.31 -28.48 -5.15
N LEU A 251 12.98 -27.24 -4.91
CA LEU A 251 13.89 -26.12 -4.75
C LEU A 251 14.00 -25.80 -3.26
N THR A 252 15.20 -25.71 -2.72
CA THR A 252 15.46 -25.26 -1.36
C THR A 252 16.60 -24.27 -1.36
N GLY A 253 16.60 -23.35 -0.40
CA GLY A 253 17.69 -22.40 -0.31
C GLY A 253 17.54 -21.40 0.83
N GLU A 254 18.55 -20.56 0.90
CA GLU A 254 18.60 -19.43 1.84
C GLU A 254 19.09 -18.18 1.10
N ALA A 255 18.54 -17.04 1.45
CA ALA A 255 18.92 -15.75 0.87
C ALA A 255 19.14 -14.71 1.96
N SER A 256 20.11 -13.81 1.75
CA SER A 256 20.38 -12.67 2.64
C SER A 256 20.92 -11.49 1.82
N GLY A 257 20.79 -10.27 2.33
CA GLY A 257 21.32 -9.09 1.65
C GLY A 257 20.54 -7.82 1.98
N GLU A 258 20.79 -6.76 1.22
CA GLU A 258 20.17 -5.45 1.43
C GLU A 258 18.64 -5.46 1.43
N PRO A 259 17.95 -6.17 0.50
CA PRO A 259 16.48 -6.20 0.51
C PRO A 259 15.89 -6.81 1.78
N LEU A 260 16.66 -7.67 2.45
CA LEU A 260 16.30 -8.34 3.69
C LEU A 260 16.92 -7.68 4.92
N LYS A 261 17.56 -6.51 4.76
CA LYS A 261 18.27 -5.78 5.83
C LYS A 261 19.20 -6.67 6.66
N GLY A 262 19.91 -7.60 5.99
CA GLY A 262 20.83 -8.55 6.62
C GLY A 262 20.15 -9.72 7.32
N LYS A 263 18.82 -9.86 7.26
CA LYS A 263 18.11 -11.04 7.73
C LYS A 263 18.28 -12.19 6.74
N THR A 264 18.08 -13.42 7.21
CA THR A 264 18.12 -14.61 6.36
C THR A 264 16.69 -15.10 6.09
N LEU A 265 16.39 -15.30 4.82
CA LEU A 265 15.17 -15.92 4.33
C LEU A 265 15.47 -17.36 3.93
N ASN A 266 14.94 -18.34 4.65
CA ASN A 266 14.95 -19.74 4.23
C ASN A 266 13.71 -20.01 3.40
N PHE A 267 13.91 -20.55 2.19
CA PHE A 267 12.79 -20.81 1.28
C PHE A 267 12.82 -22.23 0.72
N SER A 268 11.64 -22.73 0.39
CA SER A 268 11.51 -23.93 -0.42
C SER A 268 10.30 -23.84 -1.34
N ALA A 269 10.40 -24.46 -2.52
CA ALA A 269 9.29 -24.64 -3.43
C ALA A 269 9.28 -26.06 -3.97
N GLN A 270 8.11 -26.70 -4.04
CA GLN A 270 7.94 -28.05 -4.53
C GLN A 270 6.76 -28.10 -5.50
N GLY A 271 6.75 -29.10 -6.39
CA GLY A 271 5.64 -29.31 -7.31
C GLY A 271 6.10 -29.90 -8.64
N GLN A 272 5.25 -29.78 -9.63
CA GLN A 272 5.51 -30.21 -11.01
C GLN A 272 5.56 -28.98 -11.92
N LEU A 273 6.68 -28.79 -12.61
CA LEU A 273 6.87 -27.69 -13.55
C LEU A 273 6.85 -28.21 -14.98
N LEU A 274 5.99 -27.67 -15.82
CA LEU A 274 5.96 -27.87 -17.26
C LEU A 274 6.28 -26.54 -17.95
N VAL A 275 7.19 -26.59 -18.91
CA VAL A 275 7.45 -25.50 -19.85
C VAL A 275 7.34 -26.02 -21.26
N ASP A 276 6.41 -25.50 -22.04
CA ASP A 276 6.20 -25.85 -23.45
C ASP A 276 6.43 -24.59 -24.30
N GLN A 277 7.58 -24.50 -24.92
CA GLN A 277 7.96 -23.36 -25.74
C GLN A 277 7.18 -23.30 -27.06
N ALA A 278 6.74 -24.46 -27.60
CA ALA A 278 5.95 -24.50 -28.82
C ALA A 278 4.52 -23.99 -28.58
N ALA A 279 3.95 -24.28 -27.41
CA ALA A 279 2.65 -23.79 -26.98
C ALA A 279 2.70 -22.43 -26.28
N ASN A 280 3.90 -21.90 -25.99
CA ASN A 280 4.11 -20.67 -25.23
C ASN A 280 3.44 -20.70 -23.85
N ILE A 281 3.54 -21.83 -23.14
CA ILE A 281 2.97 -22.03 -21.80
C ILE A 281 4.02 -22.50 -20.79
N ALA A 282 3.83 -22.09 -19.54
CA ALA A 282 4.48 -22.67 -18.39
C ALA A 282 3.44 -22.93 -17.29
N GLU A 283 3.52 -24.09 -16.64
CA GLU A 283 2.59 -24.47 -15.57
C GLU A 283 3.38 -25.03 -14.39
N TRP A 284 3.08 -24.54 -13.19
CA TRP A 284 3.57 -25.11 -11.94
C TRP A 284 2.39 -25.63 -11.16
N ASN A 285 2.19 -26.94 -11.20
CA ASN A 285 1.08 -27.63 -10.55
C ASN A 285 1.50 -28.18 -9.18
N GLY A 286 0.57 -28.19 -8.24
CA GLY A 286 0.82 -28.68 -6.89
C GLY A 286 1.93 -27.92 -6.17
N LEU A 287 2.05 -26.59 -6.41
CA LEU A 287 3.03 -25.74 -5.78
C LEU A 287 2.86 -25.74 -4.26
N LYS A 288 3.93 -26.10 -3.55
CA LYS A 288 4.07 -25.96 -2.10
C LYS A 288 5.24 -25.03 -1.86
N LEU A 289 4.96 -23.83 -1.36
CA LEU A 289 5.93 -22.78 -1.08
C LEU A 289 6.11 -22.64 0.43
N SER A 290 7.33 -22.51 0.88
CA SER A 290 7.63 -22.03 2.22
C SER A 290 8.68 -20.92 2.18
N ALA A 291 8.54 -19.94 3.09
CA ALA A 291 9.48 -18.86 3.28
C ALA A 291 9.48 -18.50 4.77
N ASN A 292 10.51 -18.86 5.51
CA ASN A 292 10.53 -18.83 6.97
C ASN A 292 9.25 -19.48 7.56
N GLN A 293 8.40 -18.70 8.26
CA GLN A 293 7.12 -19.18 8.82
C GLN A 293 6.00 -19.28 7.77
N LEU A 294 6.10 -18.55 6.67
CA LEU A 294 5.07 -18.59 5.63
C LEU A 294 4.99 -19.98 4.99
N ARG A 295 3.75 -20.46 4.81
CA ARG A 295 3.45 -21.70 4.09
C ARG A 295 2.33 -21.39 3.11
N ALA A 296 2.57 -21.70 1.85
CA ALA A 296 1.58 -21.48 0.79
C ALA A 296 1.44 -22.71 -0.09
N LEU A 297 0.22 -22.93 -0.56
CA LEU A 297 -0.13 -23.92 -1.55
C LEU A 297 -0.73 -23.22 -2.75
N GLY A 298 -0.54 -23.77 -3.95
CA GLY A 298 -1.15 -23.17 -5.12
C GLY A 298 -0.83 -23.85 -6.43
N GLU A 299 -1.19 -23.17 -7.48
CA GLU A 299 -0.81 -23.46 -8.85
C GLU A 299 -0.53 -22.16 -9.59
N LEU A 300 0.39 -22.17 -10.53
CA LEU A 300 0.71 -21.03 -11.38
C LEU A 300 0.70 -21.49 -12.84
N LYS A 301 0.07 -20.69 -13.69
CA LYS A 301 0.02 -20.89 -15.15
C LYS A 301 0.41 -19.59 -15.83
N ALA A 302 1.36 -19.69 -16.72
CA ALA A 302 1.77 -18.60 -17.59
C ALA A 302 1.49 -18.95 -19.03
N ARG A 303 0.98 -18.02 -19.81
CA ARG A 303 0.69 -18.17 -21.25
C ARG A 303 1.28 -16.99 -22.00
N GLU A 304 1.47 -17.14 -23.31
CA GLU A 304 2.04 -16.08 -24.16
C GLU A 304 3.45 -15.68 -23.67
N LEU A 305 4.30 -16.68 -23.38
CA LEU A 305 5.67 -16.47 -22.82
C LEU A 305 6.57 -15.64 -23.72
N ASP A 306 6.26 -15.56 -25.01
CA ASP A 306 6.99 -14.79 -26.05
C ASP A 306 6.63 -13.30 -26.06
N LYS A 307 5.64 -12.89 -25.26
CA LYS A 307 5.13 -11.51 -25.18
C LYS A 307 5.06 -11.04 -23.72
N ASP A 308 3.97 -10.38 -23.36
CA ASP A 308 3.62 -10.06 -21.98
C ASP A 308 2.91 -11.26 -21.35
N ALA A 309 3.68 -12.13 -20.71
CA ALA A 309 3.19 -13.37 -20.17
C ALA A 309 1.98 -13.15 -19.24
N LYS A 310 0.86 -13.80 -19.56
CA LYS A 310 -0.36 -13.78 -18.75
C LYS A 310 -0.25 -14.82 -17.66
N LEU A 311 -0.33 -14.36 -16.41
CA LEU A 311 -0.23 -15.18 -15.22
C LEU A 311 -1.63 -15.46 -14.66
N SER A 312 -1.89 -16.70 -14.28
CA SER A 312 -3.11 -17.09 -13.59
C SER A 312 -2.81 -18.25 -12.65
N GLY A 313 -3.68 -18.45 -11.63
CA GLY A 313 -3.50 -19.56 -10.71
C GLY A 313 -4.32 -19.42 -9.44
N GLY A 314 -4.09 -20.32 -8.50
CA GLY A 314 -4.65 -20.28 -7.16
C GLY A 314 -3.54 -20.15 -6.13
N LEU A 315 -3.80 -19.42 -5.06
CA LEU A 315 -2.88 -19.24 -3.94
C LEU A 315 -3.64 -19.39 -2.62
N SER A 316 -3.12 -20.22 -1.73
CA SER A 316 -3.61 -20.35 -0.36
C SER A 316 -2.42 -20.23 0.58
N ILE A 317 -2.44 -19.22 1.44
CA ILE A 317 -1.45 -19.01 2.50
C ILE A 317 -2.08 -19.47 3.81
N ALA A 318 -1.42 -20.43 4.47
CA ALA A 318 -1.85 -20.92 5.77
C ALA A 318 -1.69 -19.84 6.84
N SER A 319 -2.47 -19.97 7.93
CA SER A 319 -2.42 -19.03 9.05
C SER A 319 -0.99 -18.86 9.58
N LEU A 320 -0.56 -17.60 9.70
CA LEU A 320 0.76 -17.22 10.24
C LEU A 320 0.69 -15.89 11.01
N ASN A 321 1.71 -15.65 11.82
CA ASN A 321 1.96 -14.33 12.40
C ASN A 321 2.65 -13.45 11.33
N LEU A 322 1.87 -12.55 10.71
CA LEU A 322 2.37 -11.69 9.63
C LEU A 322 3.42 -10.70 10.13
N ARG A 323 3.28 -10.18 11.35
CA ARG A 323 4.26 -9.28 11.97
C ARG A 323 5.63 -9.95 12.07
N GLU A 324 5.69 -11.11 12.70
CA GLU A 324 6.94 -11.86 12.85
C GLU A 324 7.57 -12.24 11.49
N PHE A 325 6.73 -12.57 10.52
CA PHE A 325 7.19 -12.84 9.17
C PHE A 325 7.82 -11.61 8.53
N LEU A 326 7.12 -10.47 8.54
CA LEU A 326 7.60 -9.21 7.94
C LEU A 326 8.89 -8.72 8.61
N GLU A 327 8.94 -8.73 9.94
CA GLU A 327 10.15 -8.38 10.71
C GLU A 327 11.30 -9.38 10.42
N GLY A 328 10.98 -10.66 10.25
CA GLY A 328 11.92 -11.72 9.91
C GLY A 328 12.54 -11.59 8.52
N VAL A 329 11.85 -10.90 7.59
CA VAL A 329 12.38 -10.57 6.26
C VAL A 329 12.87 -9.12 6.13
N GLY A 330 13.05 -8.43 7.27
CA GLY A 330 13.65 -7.09 7.32
C GLY A 330 12.71 -5.93 7.02
N VAL A 331 11.39 -6.17 6.97
CA VAL A 331 10.40 -5.09 6.82
C VAL A 331 10.20 -4.41 8.16
N GLU A 332 10.50 -3.10 8.23
CA GLU A 332 10.23 -2.28 9.41
C GLU A 332 8.78 -1.84 9.42
N LEU A 333 8.05 -2.30 10.43
CA LEU A 333 6.65 -1.91 10.62
C LEU A 333 6.57 -0.62 11.44
N PRO A 334 5.65 0.29 11.09
CA PRO A 334 5.39 1.45 11.93
C PRO A 334 4.91 1.02 13.32
N ALA A 335 5.15 1.86 14.32
CA ALA A 335 4.60 1.64 15.65
C ALA A 335 3.07 1.64 15.58
N MET A 336 2.43 0.58 16.08
CA MET A 336 0.98 0.42 16.15
C MET A 336 0.53 0.45 17.60
N GLN A 337 -0.69 0.93 17.84
CA GLN A 337 -1.22 1.05 19.20
C GLN A 337 -1.36 -0.31 19.90
N ASP A 338 -1.74 -1.35 19.16
CA ASP A 338 -1.75 -2.73 19.63
C ASP A 338 -0.52 -3.47 19.09
N ALA A 339 0.39 -3.88 19.99
CA ALA A 339 1.56 -4.66 19.64
C ALA A 339 1.23 -6.05 19.06
N GLY A 340 0.02 -6.57 19.29
CA GLY A 340 -0.48 -7.84 18.74
C GLY A 340 -1.08 -7.72 17.34
N SER A 341 -1.16 -6.52 16.76
CA SER A 341 -1.65 -6.32 15.38
C SER A 341 -0.80 -7.05 14.37
N LEU A 342 -1.42 -7.54 13.29
CA LEU A 342 -0.83 -8.41 12.28
C LEU A 342 -0.41 -9.79 12.84
N GLY A 343 -0.97 -10.21 13.98
CA GLY A 343 -0.66 -11.47 14.62
C GLY A 343 -1.27 -12.69 13.94
N GLN A 344 -2.36 -12.50 13.20
CA GLN A 344 -3.05 -13.56 12.47
C GLN A 344 -3.31 -13.13 11.03
N PHE A 345 -2.79 -13.89 10.09
CA PHE A 345 -2.99 -13.67 8.65
C PHE A 345 -3.23 -15.01 7.96
N GLU A 346 -4.26 -15.09 7.15
CA GLU A 346 -4.58 -16.23 6.29
C GLU A 346 -5.17 -15.70 4.97
N LEU A 347 -4.77 -16.28 3.84
CA LEU A 347 -5.19 -15.81 2.52
C LEU A 347 -5.55 -16.98 1.62
N VAL A 348 -6.69 -16.88 0.95
CA VAL A 348 -7.03 -17.72 -0.20
C VAL A 348 -7.46 -16.79 -1.33
N SER A 349 -6.91 -16.98 -2.53
CA SER A 349 -7.21 -16.11 -3.66
C SER A 349 -6.88 -16.78 -5.00
N ARG A 350 -7.50 -16.29 -6.07
CA ARG A 350 -7.04 -16.48 -7.43
C ARG A 350 -6.10 -15.37 -7.84
N LEU A 351 -4.98 -15.76 -8.44
CA LEU A 351 -4.04 -14.88 -9.08
C LEU A 351 -4.45 -14.65 -10.53
N ASN A 352 -4.46 -13.41 -10.98
CA ASN A 352 -4.68 -13.03 -12.38
C ASN A 352 -3.84 -11.79 -12.70
N GLY A 353 -3.06 -11.83 -13.77
CA GLY A 353 -2.19 -10.71 -14.09
C GLY A 353 -1.23 -10.98 -15.24
N SER A 354 -0.16 -10.22 -15.23
CA SER A 354 0.96 -10.34 -16.17
C SER A 354 2.28 -9.94 -15.49
N THR A 355 3.36 -9.88 -16.26
CA THR A 355 4.65 -9.37 -15.77
C THR A 355 4.58 -7.89 -15.35
N ARG A 356 3.56 -7.14 -15.81
CA ARG A 356 3.35 -5.73 -15.49
C ARG A 356 2.54 -5.49 -14.23
N GLY A 357 1.78 -6.48 -13.75
CA GLY A 357 0.96 -6.32 -12.56
C GLY A 357 0.12 -7.55 -12.21
N MET A 358 -0.40 -7.58 -11.00
CA MET A 358 -1.10 -8.71 -10.42
C MET A 358 -2.37 -8.30 -9.69
N MET A 359 -3.42 -9.08 -9.86
CA MET A 359 -4.67 -9.02 -9.10
C MET A 359 -4.88 -10.31 -8.32
N LEU A 360 -5.34 -10.19 -7.11
CA LEU A 360 -5.92 -11.22 -6.28
C LEU A 360 -7.44 -11.12 -6.43
N GLU A 361 -8.04 -12.11 -7.08
CA GLU A 361 -9.49 -12.20 -7.30
C GLU A 361 -10.08 -13.29 -6.41
N GLU A 362 -11.39 -13.25 -6.17
CA GLU A 362 -12.04 -14.19 -5.26
C GLU A 362 -11.31 -14.28 -3.91
N LEU A 363 -10.80 -13.14 -3.47
CA LEU A 363 -10.02 -13.02 -2.24
C LEU A 363 -10.86 -13.42 -1.03
N ASN A 364 -10.28 -14.25 -0.16
CA ASN A 364 -10.71 -14.48 1.21
C ASN A 364 -9.49 -14.25 2.09
N LEU A 365 -9.47 -13.13 2.80
CA LEU A 365 -8.39 -12.70 3.68
C LEU A 365 -8.89 -12.64 5.10
N LYS A 366 -8.22 -13.33 6.01
CA LYS A 366 -8.40 -13.17 7.46
C LYS A 366 -7.22 -12.41 8.03
N LEU A 367 -7.51 -11.36 8.78
CA LEU A 367 -6.52 -10.51 9.41
C LEU A 367 -6.99 -10.13 10.82
N ASP A 368 -6.28 -10.58 11.86
CA ASP A 368 -6.54 -10.25 13.27
C ASP A 368 -8.01 -10.38 13.71
N GLY A 369 -8.71 -11.39 13.24
CA GLY A 369 -10.12 -11.60 13.56
C GLY A 369 -11.10 -10.91 12.61
N SER A 370 -10.61 -10.16 11.63
CA SER A 370 -11.40 -9.59 10.53
C SER A 370 -11.35 -10.50 9.31
N THR A 371 -12.47 -10.61 8.59
CA THR A 371 -12.55 -11.37 7.34
C THR A 371 -12.92 -10.43 6.20
N PHE A 372 -12.11 -10.44 5.15
CA PHE A 372 -12.35 -9.65 3.93
C PHE A 372 -12.52 -10.57 2.73
N THR A 373 -13.48 -10.23 1.87
CA THR A 373 -13.71 -10.91 0.59
C THR A 373 -13.71 -9.88 -0.54
N GLY A 374 -13.37 -10.30 -1.75
CA GLY A 374 -13.41 -9.42 -2.92
C GLY A 374 -12.18 -9.53 -3.81
N SER A 375 -11.59 -8.40 -4.18
CA SER A 375 -10.39 -8.34 -5.01
C SER A 375 -9.45 -7.23 -4.56
N LEU A 376 -8.14 -7.47 -4.71
CA LEU A 376 -7.07 -6.55 -4.34
C LEU A 376 -5.87 -6.76 -5.27
N GLY A 377 -5.23 -5.69 -5.72
CA GLY A 377 -3.99 -5.84 -6.45
C GLY A 377 -3.46 -4.57 -7.08
N VAL A 378 -2.38 -4.76 -7.84
CA VAL A 378 -1.68 -3.71 -8.58
C VAL A 378 -1.59 -4.16 -10.04
N PRO A 379 -2.58 -3.87 -10.90
CA PRO A 379 -2.59 -4.29 -12.30
C PRO A 379 -1.53 -3.60 -13.17
N ASP A 380 -0.94 -2.50 -12.69
CA ASP A 380 0.15 -1.79 -13.37
C ASP A 380 1.16 -1.31 -12.31
N LEU A 381 2.27 -2.03 -12.19
CA LEU A 381 3.35 -1.73 -11.24
C LEU A 381 4.08 -0.42 -11.59
N ALA A 382 4.24 -0.11 -12.88
CA ALA A 382 4.93 1.10 -13.32
C ALA A 382 4.16 2.37 -12.93
N ARG A 383 2.83 2.30 -12.95
CA ARG A 383 1.92 3.39 -12.52
C ARG A 383 1.55 3.31 -11.05
N GLN A 384 1.98 2.26 -10.35
CA GLN A 384 1.55 2.00 -8.97
C GLN A 384 0.01 1.99 -8.83
N ALA A 385 -0.68 1.41 -9.84
CA ALA A 385 -2.14 1.40 -9.89
C ALA A 385 -2.70 0.44 -8.85
N LEU A 386 -3.24 0.97 -7.75
CA LEU A 386 -3.86 0.17 -6.69
C LEU A 386 -5.36 0.02 -6.96
N ARG A 387 -5.84 -1.22 -6.98
CA ARG A 387 -7.26 -1.57 -7.13
C ARG A 387 -7.69 -2.42 -5.95
N ALA A 388 -8.76 -2.03 -5.28
CA ALA A 388 -9.32 -2.78 -4.17
C ALA A 388 -10.85 -2.69 -4.19
N ASP A 389 -11.50 -3.83 -4.18
CA ASP A 389 -12.94 -3.96 -3.96
C ASP A 389 -13.14 -5.02 -2.88
N LEU A 390 -13.36 -4.56 -1.65
CA LEU A 390 -13.34 -5.40 -0.47
C LEU A 390 -14.64 -5.26 0.34
N LYS A 391 -15.15 -6.41 0.77
CA LYS A 391 -16.21 -6.51 1.76
C LYS A 391 -15.66 -7.18 3.00
N GLY A 392 -15.76 -6.51 4.14
CA GLY A 392 -15.33 -7.04 5.43
C GLY A 392 -16.48 -7.17 6.41
N ASP A 393 -16.33 -8.05 7.37
CA ASP A 393 -17.24 -8.20 8.51
C ASP A 393 -16.99 -7.10 9.54
N THR A 394 -15.80 -7.06 10.11
CA THR A 394 -15.39 -6.10 11.15
C THR A 394 -13.98 -5.61 10.85
N LEU A 395 -13.67 -4.38 11.30
CA LEU A 395 -12.31 -3.86 11.34
C LEU A 395 -12.15 -2.93 12.53
N ASP A 396 -11.19 -3.23 13.41
CA ASP A 396 -10.77 -2.32 14.47
C ASP A 396 -9.52 -1.54 13.99
N LEU A 397 -9.75 -0.34 13.46
CA LEU A 397 -8.70 0.50 12.92
C LEU A 397 -7.77 1.04 14.01
N ASP A 398 -8.26 1.24 15.23
CA ASP A 398 -7.46 1.79 16.34
C ASP A 398 -6.24 0.94 16.66
N ARG A 399 -6.32 -0.38 16.44
CA ARG A 399 -5.20 -1.30 16.64
C ARG A 399 -3.99 -1.01 15.78
N TYR A 400 -4.22 -0.53 14.55
CA TYR A 400 -3.19 -0.31 13.51
C TYR A 400 -2.66 1.13 13.48
N LEU A 401 -3.36 2.07 14.14
CA LEU A 401 -2.94 3.46 14.21
C LEU A 401 -1.70 3.62 15.10
N PRO A 402 -0.88 4.66 14.88
CA PRO A 402 0.24 4.96 15.78
C PRO A 402 -0.25 5.22 17.21
N PRO A 403 0.55 4.87 18.23
CA PRO A 403 0.25 5.23 19.61
C PRO A 403 0.05 6.74 19.74
N ARG A 404 -1.03 7.16 20.39
CA ARG A 404 -1.28 8.57 20.64
C ARG A 404 -0.15 9.15 21.49
N SER A 405 0.53 10.15 20.98
CA SER A 405 1.54 10.87 21.75
C SER A 405 0.85 11.60 22.90
N LYS A 406 1.29 11.34 24.12
CA LYS A 406 0.84 12.06 25.32
C LYS A 406 1.45 13.45 25.41
N ASN A 407 1.78 14.08 24.28
CA ASN A 407 2.50 15.34 24.28
C ASN A 407 1.65 16.49 24.81
N GLY A 408 2.22 17.18 25.77
CA GLY A 408 1.65 18.17 26.68
C GLY A 408 1.10 19.48 26.12
N ALA A 409 0.92 19.63 24.80
CA ALA A 409 0.26 20.81 24.23
C ALA A 409 -1.21 20.96 24.72
N GLY A 410 -1.92 19.84 24.90
CA GLY A 410 -3.26 19.85 25.46
C GLY A 410 -3.31 20.22 26.93
N ALA A 411 -2.31 19.83 27.73
CA ALA A 411 -2.24 20.15 29.16
C ALA A 411 -1.92 21.62 29.43
N ALA A 412 -0.99 22.20 28.67
CA ALA A 412 -0.67 23.62 28.78
C ALA A 412 -1.87 24.50 28.40
N ARG A 413 -2.59 24.14 27.33
CA ARG A 413 -3.80 24.81 26.88
C ARG A 413 -4.95 24.69 27.90
N GLN A 414 -5.14 23.52 28.53
CA GLN A 414 -6.13 23.36 29.61
C GLN A 414 -5.78 24.21 30.83
N ALA A 415 -4.51 24.39 31.17
CA ALA A 415 -4.07 25.26 32.26
C ALA A 415 -4.39 26.73 31.96
N GLU A 416 -4.12 27.19 30.72
CA GLU A 416 -4.42 28.57 30.27
C GLU A 416 -5.93 28.87 30.31
N VAL A 417 -6.76 27.94 29.85
CA VAL A 417 -8.25 28.06 29.93
C VAL A 417 -8.73 28.06 31.38
N ARG A 418 -8.18 27.22 32.25
CA ARG A 418 -8.52 27.22 33.71
C ARG A 418 -8.14 28.53 34.38
N GLU A 419 -6.99 29.07 34.07
CA GLU A 419 -6.54 30.37 34.58
C GLU A 419 -7.42 31.51 34.09
N SER A 420 -7.83 31.49 32.81
CA SER A 420 -8.78 32.44 32.24
C SER A 420 -10.15 32.39 32.90
N ILE A 421 -10.64 31.19 33.26
CA ILE A 421 -11.89 30.99 34.00
C ILE A 421 -11.76 31.50 35.44
N ALA A 422 -10.66 31.19 36.10
CA ALA A 422 -10.44 31.62 37.49
C ALA A 422 -10.35 33.15 37.58
N ASN A 423 -9.69 33.80 36.64
CA ASN A 423 -9.54 35.26 36.57
C ASN A 423 -10.83 36.00 36.20
N ALA A 424 -11.78 35.34 35.52
CA ALA A 424 -13.07 35.93 35.15
C ALA A 424 -14.03 36.15 36.32
N GLY A 425 -13.75 35.61 37.50
CA GLY A 425 -14.52 35.74 38.75
C GLY A 425 -15.94 35.15 38.70
N ALA A 426 -16.45 34.74 39.85
CA ALA A 426 -17.76 34.12 39.98
C ALA A 426 -18.94 35.13 39.88
N SER A 427 -18.69 36.44 39.98
CA SER A 427 -19.73 37.47 40.07
C SER A 427 -20.32 37.91 38.74
N GLY A 428 -19.74 37.52 37.61
CA GLY A 428 -20.23 37.84 36.26
C GLY A 428 -20.06 39.32 35.84
N THR A 429 -19.40 40.11 36.66
CA THR A 429 -19.17 41.56 36.41
C THR A 429 -17.75 41.87 35.88
N THR A 430 -16.82 40.98 36.03
CA THR A 430 -15.44 41.13 35.54
C THR A 430 -15.40 40.84 34.03
N PRO A 431 -14.76 41.68 33.20
CA PRO A 431 -14.57 41.41 31.79
C PRO A 431 -13.81 40.10 31.59
N LEU A 432 -14.30 39.24 30.69
CA LEU A 432 -13.58 38.04 30.31
C LEU A 432 -12.29 38.39 29.59
N PRO A 433 -11.20 37.63 29.78
CA PRO A 433 -9.98 37.87 29.04
C PRO A 433 -10.22 37.74 27.55
N ASN A 434 -9.83 38.75 26.80
CA ASN A 434 -9.91 38.78 25.33
C ASN A 434 -8.82 37.91 24.63
N ALA A 435 -8.12 37.06 25.37
CA ALA A 435 -7.01 36.30 24.81
C ALA A 435 -7.54 35.16 23.94
N PRO A 436 -7.38 35.25 22.62
CA PRO A 436 -7.61 34.09 21.75
C PRO A 436 -6.57 33.01 22.06
N THR A 437 -6.95 31.77 21.88
CA THR A 437 -6.04 30.64 22.04
C THR A 437 -5.00 30.68 20.92
N GLN A 438 -3.83 31.24 21.22
CA GLN A 438 -2.70 31.20 20.27
C GLN A 438 -2.22 29.76 20.13
N GLN A 439 -1.86 29.34 18.91
CA GLN A 439 -1.43 27.97 18.58
C GLN A 439 -2.53 26.89 18.74
N ALA A 440 -3.76 27.21 18.39
CA ALA A 440 -4.87 26.24 18.40
C ALA A 440 -4.63 25.05 17.46
N TRP A 441 -3.87 25.23 16.40
CA TRP A 441 -3.71 24.27 15.29
C TRP A 441 -2.24 24.03 14.97
N SER A 442 -1.91 22.77 14.61
CA SER A 442 -0.55 22.38 14.21
C SER A 442 -0.19 22.87 12.79
N ASP A 443 1.07 23.26 12.62
CA ASP A 443 1.67 23.61 11.32
C ASP A 443 2.35 22.43 10.64
N GLU A 444 2.35 21.24 11.27
CA GLU A 444 2.94 20.03 10.70
C GLU A 444 2.22 19.59 9.42
N LYS A 445 3.00 19.17 8.43
CA LYS A 445 2.46 18.66 7.17
C LYS A 445 1.68 17.36 7.40
N VAL A 446 0.44 17.32 6.89
CA VAL A 446 -0.47 16.18 7.07
C VAL A 446 -0.48 15.28 5.84
N LEU A 447 -0.45 15.85 4.63
CA LEU A 447 -0.58 15.11 3.38
C LEU A 447 0.81 14.75 2.80
N PRO A 448 1.06 13.48 2.46
CA PRO A 448 2.25 13.06 1.73
C PRO A 448 2.10 13.38 0.23
N VAL A 449 2.20 14.65 -0.14
CA VAL A 449 1.84 15.21 -1.46
C VAL A 449 2.52 14.47 -2.61
N ASP A 450 3.82 14.16 -2.48
CA ASP A 450 4.59 13.52 -3.56
C ASP A 450 4.14 12.07 -3.82
N GLN A 451 3.69 11.37 -2.78
CA GLN A 451 3.11 10.03 -2.91
C GLN A 451 1.71 10.11 -3.53
N LEU A 452 0.90 11.07 -3.09
CA LEU A 452 -0.46 11.28 -3.62
C LEU A 452 -0.46 11.69 -5.09
N ARG A 453 0.56 12.40 -5.57
CA ARG A 453 0.72 12.76 -6.99
C ARG A 453 0.95 11.55 -7.89
N LYS A 454 1.62 10.53 -7.38
CA LYS A 454 1.94 9.30 -8.12
C LYS A 454 0.83 8.25 -8.03
N LEU A 455 -0.08 8.41 -7.07
CA LEU A 455 -1.10 7.42 -6.77
C LEU A 455 -2.11 7.28 -7.92
N ASP A 456 -2.29 6.05 -8.39
CA ASP A 456 -3.43 5.63 -9.22
C ASP A 456 -4.27 4.66 -8.38
N LEU A 457 -5.35 5.15 -7.79
CA LEU A 457 -6.17 4.43 -6.80
C LEU A 457 -7.59 4.24 -7.31
N GLN A 458 -8.13 3.04 -7.12
CA GLN A 458 -9.56 2.75 -7.15
C GLN A 458 -9.89 1.84 -5.97
N LEU A 459 -10.63 2.38 -5.03
CA LEU A 459 -10.97 1.73 -3.77
C LEU A 459 -12.47 1.68 -3.59
N ALA A 460 -13.00 0.51 -3.34
CA ALA A 460 -14.33 0.26 -2.79
C ALA A 460 -14.18 -0.63 -1.56
N LEU A 461 -14.66 -0.18 -0.42
CA LEU A 461 -14.61 -0.91 0.85
C LEU A 461 -15.99 -0.87 1.50
N SER A 462 -16.51 -2.02 1.89
CA SER A 462 -17.74 -2.14 2.67
C SER A 462 -17.47 -2.98 3.92
N LEU A 463 -17.83 -2.46 5.10
CA LEU A 463 -17.63 -3.11 6.38
C LEU A 463 -18.95 -3.21 7.13
N GLY A 464 -19.24 -4.36 7.71
CA GLY A 464 -20.35 -4.50 8.63
C GLY A 464 -20.15 -3.63 9.88
N GLN A 465 -18.91 -3.64 10.42
CA GLN A 465 -18.54 -2.85 11.59
C GLN A 465 -17.11 -2.29 11.44
N LEU A 466 -16.95 -1.00 11.71
CA LEU A 466 -15.67 -0.31 11.78
C LEU A 466 -15.51 0.34 13.15
N THR A 467 -14.43 0.03 13.86
CA THR A 467 -14.06 0.75 15.08
C THR A 467 -12.98 1.78 14.74
N VAL A 468 -13.27 3.04 15.08
CA VAL A 468 -12.32 4.16 14.93
C VAL A 468 -12.50 5.14 16.08
N ASP A 469 -11.41 5.53 16.72
CA ASP A 469 -11.41 6.38 17.93
C ASP A 469 -12.35 5.87 19.03
N LYS A 470 -12.34 4.53 19.25
CA LYS A 470 -13.21 3.80 20.19
C LYS A 470 -14.71 3.90 19.87
N GLN A 471 -15.07 4.47 18.71
CA GLN A 471 -16.44 4.53 18.23
C GLN A 471 -16.71 3.40 17.24
N GLN A 472 -17.84 2.75 17.40
CA GLN A 472 -18.30 1.68 16.51
C GLN A 472 -19.24 2.25 15.44
N LEU A 473 -18.80 2.20 14.21
CA LEU A 473 -19.58 2.53 13.03
C LEU A 473 -20.15 1.24 12.45
N SER A 474 -21.41 1.21 12.09
CA SER A 474 -22.04 0.09 11.39
C SER A 474 -22.36 0.46 9.93
N ASP A 475 -22.47 -0.55 9.08
CA ASP A 475 -22.80 -0.39 7.65
C ASP A 475 -21.87 0.61 6.94
N PHE A 476 -20.58 0.55 7.25
CA PHE A 476 -19.61 1.50 6.69
C PHE A 476 -19.30 1.18 5.23
N THR A 477 -19.32 2.20 4.39
CA THR A 477 -18.95 2.12 2.97
C THR A 477 -18.00 3.26 2.63
N LEU A 478 -16.92 2.96 1.92
CA LEU A 478 -15.94 3.92 1.41
C LEU A 478 -15.69 3.66 -0.06
N LYS A 479 -15.87 4.69 -0.90
CA LYS A 479 -15.49 4.66 -2.31
C LYS A 479 -14.61 5.86 -2.63
N ALA A 480 -13.45 5.57 -3.16
CA ALA A 480 -12.49 6.61 -3.51
C ALA A 480 -11.75 6.24 -4.80
N ASN A 481 -11.45 7.24 -5.59
CA ASN A 481 -10.54 7.11 -6.72
C ASN A 481 -9.49 8.21 -6.69
N GLY A 482 -8.33 7.92 -7.25
CA GLY A 482 -7.22 8.86 -7.32
C GLY A 482 -6.44 8.67 -8.60
N ARG A 483 -6.11 9.75 -9.29
CA ARG A 483 -5.27 9.70 -10.47
C ARG A 483 -4.52 11.00 -10.69
N GLY A 484 -3.19 10.88 -10.85
CA GLY A 484 -2.35 12.02 -11.21
C GLY A 484 -2.46 13.22 -10.25
N GLY A 485 -2.61 12.97 -8.94
CA GLY A 485 -2.71 14.00 -7.92
C GLY A 485 -4.11 14.55 -7.65
N LEU A 486 -5.14 14.03 -8.30
CA LEU A 486 -6.53 14.29 -7.94
C LEU A 486 -7.12 13.05 -7.28
N ILE A 487 -7.45 13.13 -6.00
CA ILE A 487 -8.11 12.09 -5.22
C ILE A 487 -9.55 12.53 -4.96
N THR A 488 -10.51 11.70 -5.35
CA THR A 488 -11.94 11.92 -5.14
C THR A 488 -12.46 10.91 -4.15
N LEU A 489 -13.00 11.37 -3.04
CA LEU A 489 -13.84 10.60 -2.16
C LEU A 489 -15.27 10.67 -2.72
N GLU A 490 -15.70 9.61 -3.40
CA GLU A 490 -17.04 9.55 -3.97
C GLU A 490 -18.09 9.40 -2.89
N GLU A 491 -17.80 8.54 -1.91
CA GLU A 491 -18.70 8.22 -0.82
C GLU A 491 -17.92 7.70 0.40
N ALA A 492 -18.20 8.26 1.57
CA ALA A 492 -17.92 7.65 2.85
C ALA A 492 -19.18 7.76 3.70
N ARG A 493 -19.83 6.65 4.00
CA ARG A 493 -21.08 6.64 4.78
C ARG A 493 -21.05 5.55 5.84
N GLY A 494 -21.85 5.75 6.88
CA GLY A 494 -22.00 4.76 7.94
C GLY A 494 -23.03 5.23 8.96
N LYS A 495 -23.29 4.37 9.96
CA LYS A 495 -24.16 4.67 11.08
C LYS A 495 -23.36 4.71 12.37
N LEU A 496 -23.70 5.60 13.26
CA LEU A 496 -23.12 5.75 14.60
C LEU A 496 -24.24 6.00 15.62
N GLN A 497 -24.37 5.09 16.59
CA GLN A 497 -25.33 5.24 17.73
C GLN A 497 -26.74 5.65 17.28
N GLY A 498 -27.26 5.09 16.21
CA GLY A 498 -28.61 5.36 15.70
C GLY A 498 -28.71 6.53 14.72
N GLY A 499 -27.70 7.39 14.61
CA GLY A 499 -27.56 8.38 13.55
C GLY A 499 -26.78 7.86 12.36
N SER A 500 -26.69 8.67 11.31
CA SER A 500 -25.90 8.34 10.11
C SER A 500 -25.09 9.53 9.62
N PHE A 501 -24.03 9.23 8.88
CA PHE A 501 -23.25 10.24 8.18
C PHE A 501 -23.01 9.83 6.73
N ALA A 502 -22.89 10.83 5.86
CA ALA A 502 -22.43 10.67 4.48
C ALA A 502 -21.48 11.82 4.14
N SER A 503 -20.35 11.48 3.59
CA SER A 503 -19.30 12.41 3.22
C SER A 503 -18.85 12.14 1.80
N SER A 504 -18.59 13.21 1.03
CA SER A 504 -17.90 13.16 -0.25
C SER A 504 -16.96 14.35 -0.37
N GLY A 505 -15.96 14.25 -1.24
CA GLY A 505 -14.99 15.33 -1.33
C GLY A 505 -13.87 15.09 -2.34
N ARG A 506 -12.91 16.01 -2.35
CA ARG A 506 -11.75 15.94 -3.25
C ARG A 506 -10.51 16.48 -2.55
N ILE A 507 -9.39 15.87 -2.86
CA ILE A 507 -8.05 16.35 -2.51
C ILE A 507 -7.29 16.52 -3.83
N ASP A 508 -6.92 17.75 -4.16
CA ASP A 508 -6.17 18.08 -5.37
C ASP A 508 -4.77 18.55 -4.99
N VAL A 509 -3.77 17.71 -5.26
CA VAL A 509 -2.35 17.97 -4.99
C VAL A 509 -1.54 18.25 -6.28
N ARG A 510 -2.21 18.52 -7.38
CA ARG A 510 -1.54 18.83 -8.66
C ARG A 510 -0.80 20.16 -8.61
N GLN A 511 -1.31 21.10 -7.86
CA GLN A 511 -0.68 22.40 -7.62
C GLN A 511 0.32 22.31 -6.45
N ALA A 512 1.14 23.35 -6.26
CA ALA A 512 2.09 23.44 -5.16
C ALA A 512 1.38 23.45 -3.79
N GLU A 513 0.25 24.15 -3.72
CA GLU A 513 -0.63 24.19 -2.56
C GLU A 513 -1.80 23.23 -2.74
N PRO A 514 -1.97 22.20 -1.90
CA PRO A 514 -3.11 21.30 -1.94
C PRO A 514 -4.43 22.03 -1.75
N MET A 515 -5.46 21.64 -2.51
CA MET A 515 -6.83 22.10 -2.34
C MET A 515 -7.72 20.95 -1.90
N LEU A 516 -8.58 21.19 -0.91
CA LEU A 516 -9.50 20.21 -0.36
C LEU A 516 -10.93 20.73 -0.45
N SER A 517 -11.85 19.87 -0.80
CA SER A 517 -13.30 20.13 -0.69
C SER A 517 -13.98 18.97 0.01
N LEU A 518 -14.98 19.27 0.84
CA LEU A 518 -15.74 18.31 1.61
C LEU A 518 -17.23 18.68 1.59
N GLU A 519 -18.05 17.72 1.25
CA GLU A 519 -19.49 17.76 1.50
C GLU A 519 -19.82 16.76 2.61
N GLN A 520 -20.46 17.23 3.68
CA GLN A 520 -20.77 16.43 4.85
C GLN A 520 -22.26 16.52 5.15
N ARG A 521 -22.89 15.36 5.32
CA ARG A 521 -24.26 15.26 5.83
C ARG A 521 -24.28 14.37 7.06
N LEU A 522 -24.86 14.87 8.13
CA LEU A 522 -25.14 14.11 9.35
C LEU A 522 -26.65 14.06 9.54
N SER A 523 -27.17 12.95 9.98
CA SER A 523 -28.59 12.81 10.29
C SER A 523 -28.76 12.09 11.63
N ARG A 524 -29.44 12.78 12.55
CA ARG A 524 -29.72 12.33 13.92
C ARG A 524 -28.49 11.75 14.64
N LEU A 525 -27.33 12.34 14.41
CA LEU A 525 -26.08 11.87 15.02
C LEU A 525 -25.97 12.43 16.44
N PRO A 526 -25.71 11.60 17.48
CA PRO A 526 -25.47 12.13 18.82
C PRO A 526 -24.22 13.00 18.83
N VAL A 527 -24.31 14.20 19.42
CA VAL A 527 -23.19 15.17 19.42
C VAL A 527 -22.14 14.88 20.49
N GLU A 528 -22.48 14.14 21.55
CA GLU A 528 -21.57 13.84 22.65
C GLU A 528 -20.27 13.18 22.21
N PRO A 529 -20.26 12.13 21.33
CA PRO A 529 -19.05 11.51 20.86
C PRO A 529 -18.15 12.46 20.07
N LEU A 530 -18.75 13.46 19.39
CA LEU A 530 -18.03 14.42 18.56
C LEU A 530 -17.37 15.53 19.39
N LEU A 531 -17.97 15.91 20.52
CA LEU A 531 -17.55 17.03 21.36
C LEU A 531 -16.86 16.62 22.66
N LYS A 532 -16.92 15.34 23.02
CA LYS A 532 -16.31 14.81 24.24
C LYS A 532 -14.79 14.87 24.16
N LYS A 533 -14.17 15.61 25.07
CA LYS A 533 -12.72 15.60 25.29
C LYS A 533 -12.38 14.69 26.47
N GLU A 534 -11.19 14.11 26.48
CA GLU A 534 -10.74 13.24 27.58
C GLU A 534 -10.80 13.98 28.91
N GLY A 535 -11.56 13.41 29.87
CA GLY A 535 -11.72 14.00 31.20
C GLY A 535 -12.72 15.17 31.33
N GLN A 536 -13.44 15.54 30.25
CA GLN A 536 -14.47 16.61 30.32
C GLN A 536 -15.81 16.12 29.76
N PRO A 537 -16.94 16.50 30.38
CA PRO A 537 -18.25 16.24 29.79
C PRO A 537 -18.44 17.06 28.51
N SER A 538 -19.24 16.55 27.57
CA SER A 538 -19.64 17.32 26.40
C SER A 538 -20.42 18.60 26.85
N PRO A 539 -20.11 19.77 26.29
CA PRO A 539 -20.84 21.01 26.58
C PRO A 539 -22.30 21.00 26.10
N VAL A 540 -22.59 20.12 25.15
CA VAL A 540 -23.92 19.96 24.54
C VAL A 540 -24.20 18.49 24.36
N ARG A 541 -25.44 18.09 24.64
CA ARG A 541 -26.02 16.78 24.32
C ARG A 541 -27.18 16.95 23.35
N GLY A 542 -27.51 15.89 22.61
CA GLY A 542 -28.65 15.89 21.67
C GLY A 542 -28.27 15.24 20.32
N GLN A 543 -29.23 15.26 19.40
CA GLN A 543 -29.07 14.69 18.06
C GLN A 543 -28.92 15.80 17.04
N VAL A 544 -27.87 15.76 16.21
CA VAL A 544 -27.59 16.76 15.19
C VAL A 544 -27.94 16.25 13.80
N ASP A 545 -28.66 17.08 13.07
CA ASP A 545 -28.71 17.06 11.61
C ASP A 545 -27.81 18.19 11.09
N LEU A 546 -26.90 17.88 10.17
CA LEU A 546 -25.92 18.83 9.61
C LEU A 546 -25.80 18.63 8.11
N ASP A 547 -25.84 19.72 7.35
CA ASP A 547 -25.40 19.80 5.97
C ASP A 547 -24.29 20.84 5.85
N ALA A 548 -23.13 20.44 5.35
CA ALA A 548 -21.99 21.33 5.21
C ALA A 548 -21.27 21.13 3.87
N ARG A 549 -20.87 22.24 3.24
CA ARG A 549 -20.01 22.27 2.07
C ARG A 549 -18.83 23.18 2.35
N LEU A 550 -17.68 22.58 2.42
CA LEU A 550 -16.45 23.23 2.87
C LEU A 550 -15.36 23.08 1.81
N ASN A 551 -14.55 24.10 1.71
CA ASN A 551 -13.32 24.06 0.91
C ASN A 551 -12.20 24.77 1.66
N THR A 552 -10.97 24.28 1.44
CA THR A 552 -9.79 24.82 2.08
C THR A 552 -8.55 24.54 1.24
N ARG A 553 -7.40 25.12 1.61
CA ARG A 553 -6.12 24.94 0.95
C ARG A 553 -4.98 24.86 1.94
N GLY A 554 -3.83 24.34 1.49
CA GLY A 554 -2.65 24.14 2.32
C GLY A 554 -2.42 22.68 2.73
N ASN A 555 -1.39 22.46 3.52
CA ASN A 555 -0.96 21.12 3.94
C ASN A 555 -0.69 21.03 5.45
N SER A 556 -1.41 21.78 6.27
CA SER A 556 -1.38 21.66 7.73
C SER A 556 -2.74 21.99 8.31
N GLN A 557 -3.01 21.57 9.55
CA GLN A 557 -4.25 21.91 10.23
C GLN A 557 -4.48 23.42 10.29
N LYS A 558 -3.43 24.16 10.60
CA LYS A 558 -3.47 25.62 10.65
C LYS A 558 -3.83 26.23 9.30
N ALA A 559 -3.16 25.84 8.22
CA ALA A 559 -3.45 26.32 6.88
C ALA A 559 -4.89 26.00 6.46
N TRP A 560 -5.36 24.78 6.78
CA TRP A 560 -6.72 24.38 6.47
C TRP A 560 -7.77 25.24 7.18
N ILE A 561 -7.58 25.54 8.44
CA ILE A 561 -8.52 26.38 9.21
C ILE A 561 -8.44 27.84 8.75
N GLU A 562 -7.24 28.38 8.57
CA GLU A 562 -7.06 29.78 8.14
C GLU A 562 -7.63 30.07 6.74
N SER A 563 -7.66 29.07 5.86
CA SER A 563 -8.23 29.18 4.51
C SER A 563 -9.61 28.52 4.36
N LEU A 564 -10.25 28.13 5.48
CA LEU A 564 -11.56 27.45 5.45
C LEU A 564 -12.65 28.38 4.95
N ASN A 565 -13.36 27.95 3.90
CA ASN A 565 -14.50 28.65 3.33
C ASN A 565 -15.66 27.69 3.12
N GLY A 566 -16.89 28.18 3.15
CA GLY A 566 -18.05 27.36 2.87
C GLY A 566 -19.30 27.76 3.64
N ASN A 567 -20.29 26.87 3.61
CA ASN A 567 -21.55 27.05 4.29
C ASN A 567 -21.91 25.76 5.05
N ALA A 568 -22.59 25.93 6.17
CA ALA A 568 -23.20 24.83 6.89
C ALA A 568 -24.57 25.23 7.44
N SER A 569 -25.46 24.27 7.59
CA SER A 569 -26.70 24.42 8.35
C SER A 569 -26.84 23.27 9.32
N PHE A 570 -27.35 23.54 10.50
CA PHE A 570 -27.52 22.53 11.53
C PHE A 570 -28.85 22.66 12.26
N VAL A 571 -29.35 21.52 12.71
CA VAL A 571 -30.49 21.41 13.63
C VAL A 571 -30.10 20.42 14.71
N LEU A 572 -30.16 20.86 15.95
CA LEU A 572 -29.96 20.02 17.13
C LEU A 572 -31.33 19.79 17.79
N ASN A 573 -31.71 18.54 17.88
CA ASN A 573 -33.00 18.14 18.43
C ASN A 573 -32.83 17.50 19.82
N ASP A 574 -33.83 17.73 20.72
CA ASP A 574 -33.94 17.10 22.02
C ASP A 574 -32.65 17.17 22.85
N GLY A 575 -32.12 18.37 22.95
CA GLY A 575 -30.78 18.57 23.49
C GLY A 575 -30.75 19.21 24.85
N VAL A 576 -29.53 19.26 25.40
CA VAL A 576 -29.23 19.90 26.68
C VAL A 576 -27.96 20.70 26.59
N LEU A 577 -27.98 21.97 26.91
CA LEU A 577 -26.79 22.79 27.15
C LEU A 577 -26.29 22.49 28.56
N VAL A 578 -25.11 21.89 28.67
CA VAL A 578 -24.55 21.48 29.96
C VAL A 578 -23.83 22.66 30.62
N ASP A 579 -23.98 22.81 31.91
CA ASP A 579 -23.42 23.91 32.71
C ASP A 579 -23.89 25.33 32.23
N ALA A 580 -25.02 25.43 31.54
CA ALA A 580 -25.59 26.66 31.00
C ALA A 580 -27.03 26.84 31.52
N ASN A 581 -27.22 27.59 32.56
CA ASN A 581 -28.58 27.87 33.09
C ASN A 581 -29.07 29.21 32.54
N LEU A 582 -29.77 29.19 31.38
CA LEU A 582 -30.32 30.38 30.74
C LEU A 582 -31.43 31.03 31.56
N GLU A 583 -32.27 30.20 32.22
CA GLU A 583 -33.33 30.69 33.12
C GLU A 583 -32.73 31.51 34.27
N GLN A 584 -31.64 31.06 34.87
CA GLN A 584 -30.95 31.80 35.93
C GLN A 584 -30.31 33.10 35.43
N GLN A 585 -29.74 33.12 34.21
CA GLN A 585 -29.18 34.34 33.62
C GLN A 585 -30.30 35.40 33.45
N LEU A 586 -31.44 34.97 32.96
CA LEU A 586 -32.62 35.83 32.87
C LEU A 586 -33.09 36.31 34.22
N CYS A 587 -33.17 35.40 35.19
CA CYS A 587 -33.54 35.72 36.56
C CYS A 587 -32.62 36.80 37.16
N ARG A 588 -31.33 36.71 36.98
CA ARG A 588 -30.37 37.75 37.39
C ARG A 588 -30.64 39.08 36.71
N GLY A 589 -30.97 39.09 35.43
CA GLY A 589 -31.32 40.30 34.69
C GLY A 589 -32.53 41.00 35.26
N ILE A 590 -33.62 40.27 35.53
CA ILE A 590 -34.85 40.75 36.11
C ILE A 590 -34.61 41.28 37.53
N ALA A 591 -33.89 40.51 38.38
CA ALA A 591 -33.55 40.94 39.73
C ALA A 591 -32.75 42.24 39.74
N THR A 592 -31.77 42.41 38.85
CA THR A 592 -30.96 43.60 38.69
C THR A 592 -31.84 44.83 38.34
N LEU A 593 -32.76 44.67 37.40
CA LEU A 593 -33.71 45.75 37.07
C LEU A 593 -34.65 46.09 38.24
N ASN A 594 -35.02 45.09 39.03
CA ASN A 594 -35.86 45.29 40.19
C ASN A 594 -35.05 45.80 41.42
N ARG A 595 -33.73 46.02 41.28
CA ARG A 595 -32.79 46.38 42.38
C ARG A 595 -32.86 45.40 43.54
N LYS A 596 -33.08 44.11 43.27
CA LYS A 596 -33.12 43.02 44.25
C LYS A 596 -31.94 42.07 44.04
N SER A 597 -31.50 41.46 45.15
CA SER A 597 -30.51 40.38 45.10
C SER A 597 -31.21 39.04 45.05
N LEU A 598 -30.64 38.06 44.38
CA LEU A 598 -31.14 36.69 44.41
C LEU A 598 -31.01 36.09 45.81
N SER A 599 -32.05 35.46 46.25
CA SER A 599 -32.18 34.87 47.63
C SER A 599 -31.75 33.40 47.65
N ASN A 600 -31.92 32.69 46.56
CA ASN A 600 -31.70 31.24 46.47
C ASN A 600 -30.48 30.87 45.61
N PRO A 601 -29.74 29.80 46.00
CA PRO A 601 -28.72 29.26 45.12
C PRO A 601 -29.33 28.71 43.82
N PRO A 602 -28.57 28.63 42.71
CA PRO A 602 -29.10 28.16 41.45
C PRO A 602 -29.62 26.73 41.50
N SER A 603 -30.89 26.53 41.10
CA SER A 603 -31.50 25.21 40.95
C SER A 603 -31.14 24.66 39.53
N GLY A 604 -30.23 23.70 39.51
CA GLY A 604 -29.80 23.08 38.25
C GLY A 604 -28.68 23.84 37.50
N ARG A 605 -27.99 23.13 36.64
CA ARG A 605 -26.85 23.66 35.87
C ARG A 605 -27.10 23.70 34.37
N ASP A 606 -28.08 22.97 33.90
CA ASP A 606 -28.29 22.63 32.51
C ASP A 606 -29.57 23.30 31.98
N THR A 607 -29.57 23.62 30.65
CA THR A 607 -30.76 24.10 29.95
C THR A 607 -31.21 23.08 28.91
N PRO A 608 -32.33 22.36 29.09
CA PRO A 608 -32.91 21.53 28.07
C PRO A 608 -33.53 22.39 26.97
N PHE A 609 -33.42 21.95 25.70
CA PHE A 609 -34.08 22.58 24.55
C PHE A 609 -34.68 21.51 23.64
N ARG A 610 -35.75 21.86 22.92
CA ARG A 610 -36.38 20.97 21.95
C ARG A 610 -35.66 21.04 20.62
N GLU A 611 -35.32 22.22 20.17
CA GLU A 611 -34.65 22.50 18.89
C GLU A 611 -33.66 23.65 19.06
N LEU A 612 -32.47 23.49 18.50
CA LEU A 612 -31.48 24.56 18.32
C LEU A 612 -31.02 24.51 16.86
N LYS A 613 -31.26 25.55 16.10
CA LYS A 613 -30.91 25.59 14.67
C LYS A 613 -30.26 26.88 14.24
N GLY A 614 -29.46 26.79 13.16
CA GLY A 614 -28.82 27.93 12.57
C GLY A 614 -28.07 27.59 11.29
N SER A 615 -27.65 28.64 10.59
CA SER A 615 -26.77 28.53 9.43
C SER A 615 -25.41 29.17 9.73
N LEU A 616 -24.37 28.72 9.02
CA LEU A 616 -23.01 29.25 9.13
C LEU A 616 -22.51 29.61 7.72
N SER A 617 -22.01 30.82 7.56
CA SER A 617 -21.23 31.24 6.39
C SER A 617 -19.78 31.40 6.84
N ILE A 618 -18.89 30.58 6.29
CA ILE A 618 -17.49 30.52 6.71
C ILE A 618 -16.64 31.21 5.67
N ARG A 619 -15.80 32.16 6.09
CA ARG A 619 -14.86 32.86 5.25
C ARG A 619 -13.51 32.99 5.97
N ASP A 620 -12.45 32.45 5.33
CA ASP A 620 -11.07 32.48 5.84
C ASP A 620 -10.99 32.11 7.31
N GLY A 621 -11.68 31.03 7.69
CA GLY A 621 -11.68 30.48 9.06
C GLY A 621 -12.59 31.17 10.07
N VAL A 622 -13.36 32.19 9.66
CA VAL A 622 -14.38 32.81 10.51
C VAL A 622 -15.77 32.35 10.08
N ALA A 623 -16.47 31.71 10.98
CA ALA A 623 -17.83 31.23 10.79
C ALA A 623 -18.83 32.27 11.33
N HIS A 624 -19.54 32.97 10.45
CA HIS A 624 -20.61 33.89 10.77
C HIS A 624 -21.94 33.14 10.85
N ASN A 625 -22.65 33.29 11.97
CA ASN A 625 -24.00 32.79 12.14
C ASN A 625 -24.97 33.97 12.25
N PRO A 626 -25.92 34.15 11.33
CA PRO A 626 -26.87 35.27 11.38
C PRO A 626 -28.19 34.95 12.09
N ASP A 627 -28.52 33.68 12.31
CA ASP A 627 -29.89 33.23 12.46
C ASP A 627 -30.12 32.12 13.51
N LEU A 628 -29.26 32.03 14.54
CA LEU A 628 -29.47 31.04 15.61
C LEU A 628 -30.85 31.19 16.25
N LYS A 629 -31.54 30.08 16.38
CA LYS A 629 -32.84 30.00 17.12
C LYS A 629 -32.82 28.75 17.97
N ALA A 630 -33.27 28.89 19.22
CA ALA A 630 -33.50 27.76 20.10
C ALA A 630 -34.91 27.84 20.73
N LEU A 631 -35.55 26.68 20.78
CA LEU A 631 -36.83 26.48 21.47
C LEU A 631 -36.54 25.83 22.82
N VAL A 632 -36.54 26.65 23.86
CA VAL A 632 -36.40 26.23 25.25
C VAL A 632 -37.78 26.32 25.91
N PRO A 633 -38.20 25.38 26.78
CA PRO A 633 -39.49 25.48 27.44
C PRO A 633 -39.68 26.83 28.15
N GLY A 634 -40.73 27.61 27.73
CA GLY A 634 -41.01 28.92 28.27
C GLY A 634 -40.12 30.08 27.77
N LEU A 635 -39.12 29.81 26.91
CA LEU A 635 -38.18 30.80 26.40
C LEU A 635 -37.99 30.64 24.91
N ALA A 636 -38.01 31.75 24.14
CA ALA A 636 -37.43 31.78 22.82
C ALA A 636 -36.01 32.37 22.88
N VAL A 637 -35.08 31.71 22.26
CA VAL A 637 -33.69 32.15 22.24
C VAL A 637 -33.33 32.46 20.78
N SER A 638 -32.85 33.65 20.52
CA SER A 638 -32.27 34.07 19.20
C SER A 638 -30.78 34.38 19.39
N GLY A 639 -30.02 34.31 18.32
CA GLY A 639 -28.63 34.68 18.38
C GLY A 639 -28.01 34.96 17.03
N ASN A 640 -26.95 35.74 17.02
CA ASN A 640 -26.08 35.98 15.89
C ASN A 640 -24.66 36.33 16.33
N GLY A 641 -23.69 36.04 15.49
CA GLY A 641 -22.31 36.37 15.81
C GLY A 641 -21.29 35.57 15.03
N ASP A 642 -20.06 35.66 15.49
CA ASP A 642 -18.90 35.10 14.83
C ASP A 642 -18.19 34.07 15.71
N LEU A 643 -17.78 32.99 15.09
CA LEU A 643 -16.90 31.95 15.61
C LEU A 643 -15.58 32.03 14.82
N ASP A 644 -14.53 32.60 15.41
CA ASP A 644 -13.20 32.61 14.80
C ASP A 644 -12.51 31.28 15.08
N LEU A 645 -12.57 30.37 14.09
CA LEU A 645 -12.02 29.02 14.21
C LEU A 645 -10.48 29.04 14.25
N ARG A 646 -9.83 30.07 13.73
CA ARG A 646 -8.34 30.21 13.69
C ARG A 646 -7.76 30.25 15.10
N VAL A 647 -8.45 30.94 16.01
CA VAL A 647 -8.06 31.16 17.40
C VAL A 647 -9.05 30.61 18.40
N LEU A 648 -10.06 29.87 17.94
CA LEU A 648 -11.17 29.34 18.76
C LEU A 648 -11.82 30.43 19.60
N GLY A 649 -12.08 31.56 18.97
CA GLY A 649 -12.69 32.74 19.59
C GLY A 649 -14.20 32.83 19.33
N LEU A 650 -14.94 33.38 20.30
CA LEU A 650 -16.38 33.61 20.22
C LEU A 650 -16.68 35.10 20.40
N ASP A 651 -17.46 35.68 19.51
CA ASP A 651 -18.09 36.99 19.65
C ASP A 651 -19.56 36.91 19.21
N TYR A 652 -20.46 36.76 20.17
CA TYR A 652 -21.81 36.33 19.92
C TYR A 652 -22.82 37.13 20.74
N LYS A 653 -23.95 37.49 20.11
CA LYS A 653 -25.11 38.10 20.77
C LYS A 653 -26.21 37.08 20.89
N VAL A 654 -26.79 36.98 22.05
CA VAL A 654 -27.92 36.10 22.35
C VAL A 654 -29.06 36.93 22.95
N GLY A 655 -30.25 36.82 22.39
CA GLY A 655 -31.49 37.37 22.94
C GLY A 655 -32.32 36.27 23.57
N ILE A 656 -32.79 36.47 24.79
CA ILE A 656 -33.74 35.58 25.48
C ILE A 656 -35.05 36.29 25.63
N THR A 657 -36.13 35.72 25.10
CA THR A 657 -37.50 36.26 25.21
C THR A 657 -38.35 35.28 25.99
N LEU A 658 -39.09 35.79 27.00
CA LEU A 658 -40.12 35.04 27.72
C LEU A 658 -41.34 34.84 26.84
N GLU A 659 -41.75 33.58 26.61
CA GLU A 659 -42.97 33.23 25.88
C GLU A 659 -44.03 32.74 26.89
N GLY A 660 -44.76 33.68 27.52
CA GLY A 660 -46.08 33.47 28.11
C GLY A 660 -46.35 32.35 29.12
N ASP A 661 -45.39 31.48 29.39
CA ASP A 661 -45.57 30.39 30.33
C ASP A 661 -45.25 30.86 31.76
N GLN A 662 -46.26 30.97 32.56
CA GLN A 662 -46.22 31.48 33.95
C GLN A 662 -45.61 30.45 34.92
N ARG A 663 -44.48 29.82 34.57
CA ARG A 663 -43.75 29.05 35.53
C ARG A 663 -43.22 29.96 36.62
N GLU A 664 -43.37 29.52 37.85
CA GLU A 664 -42.70 30.19 38.97
C GLU A 664 -41.20 30.22 38.71
N MET A 665 -40.68 31.43 38.58
CA MET A 665 -39.23 31.61 38.48
C MET A 665 -38.57 31.12 39.76
N PRO A 666 -37.31 30.59 39.68
CA PRO A 666 -36.64 29.94 40.80
C PRO A 666 -36.39 30.84 42.00
N ASP A 667 -36.49 32.15 41.84
CA ASP A 667 -36.24 33.10 42.92
C ASP A 667 -37.31 34.21 42.95
N PRO A 668 -37.86 34.58 44.14
CA PRO A 668 -38.83 35.65 44.30
C PRO A 668 -38.35 37.00 43.77
N ALA A 669 -37.02 37.23 43.67
CA ALA A 669 -36.48 38.48 43.15
C ALA A 669 -36.66 38.65 41.64
N CYS A 670 -36.94 37.56 40.96
CA CYS A 670 -37.08 37.53 39.49
C CYS A 670 -38.47 37.05 39.03
N GLN A 671 -39.49 37.15 39.89
CA GLN A 671 -40.86 36.83 39.49
C GLN A 671 -41.22 37.54 38.19
N VAL A 672 -41.79 36.77 37.23
CA VAL A 672 -42.21 37.27 35.95
C VAL A 672 -43.52 38.04 36.13
N ASN A 673 -43.48 39.30 35.75
CA ASN A 673 -44.68 40.11 35.60
C ASN A 673 -44.99 40.16 34.06
N GLU A 674 -46.24 40.29 33.67
CA GLU A 674 -46.69 40.43 32.26
C GLU A 674 -45.89 41.49 31.47
N ARG A 675 -45.40 42.53 32.14
CA ARG A 675 -44.56 43.57 31.56
C ARG A 675 -43.19 43.07 31.04
N TYR A 676 -42.72 41.87 31.45
CA TYR A 676 -41.46 41.30 30.99
C TYR A 676 -41.65 40.29 29.84
N VAL A 677 -42.89 39.85 29.59
CA VAL A 677 -43.22 38.92 28.51
C VAL A 677 -43.00 39.65 27.17
N GLY A 678 -42.38 38.95 26.20
CA GLY A 678 -42.07 39.51 24.90
C GLY A 678 -40.90 40.50 24.86
N ILE A 679 -40.25 40.76 26.00
CA ILE A 679 -39.02 41.57 26.02
C ILE A 679 -37.85 40.66 25.77
N GLU A 680 -37.01 41.02 24.78
CA GLU A 680 -35.74 40.33 24.51
C GLU A 680 -34.66 40.79 25.47
N TRP A 681 -34.11 39.86 26.24
CA TRP A 681 -33.04 40.07 27.21
C TRP A 681 -31.69 39.80 26.56
N PRO A 682 -30.82 40.79 26.36
CA PRO A 682 -29.60 40.66 25.60
C PRO A 682 -28.46 40.09 26.46
N LEU A 683 -27.82 39.07 25.91
CA LEU A 683 -26.55 38.53 26.41
C LEU A 683 -25.46 38.79 25.39
N ARG A 684 -24.25 39.07 25.86
CA ARG A 684 -23.03 39.10 25.05
C ARG A 684 -22.12 37.98 25.47
N CYS A 685 -21.78 37.09 24.52
CA CYS A 685 -20.86 36.01 24.73
C CYS A 685 -19.55 36.34 24.00
N ARG A 686 -18.45 36.48 24.75
CA ARG A 686 -17.16 36.86 24.17
C ARG A 686 -16.03 36.17 24.92
N GLY A 687 -15.04 35.66 24.16
CA GLY A 687 -13.85 35.00 24.70
C GLY A 687 -13.54 33.67 24.05
N PRO A 688 -12.72 32.81 24.67
CA PRO A 688 -12.42 31.50 24.15
C PRO A 688 -13.68 30.62 24.01
N LEU A 689 -13.82 29.93 22.89
CA LEU A 689 -14.94 29.02 22.61
C LEU A 689 -15.08 27.91 23.70
N GLU A 690 -13.98 27.53 24.31
CA GLU A 690 -13.94 26.52 25.39
C GLU A 690 -14.71 26.93 26.64
N LEU A 691 -14.92 28.22 26.85
CA LEU A 691 -15.76 28.72 27.94
C LEU A 691 -17.25 28.38 27.72
N GLY A 692 -17.68 28.15 26.49
CA GLY A 692 -19.06 27.85 26.14
C GLY A 692 -20.00 28.94 26.67
N ALA A 693 -21.09 28.54 27.34
CA ALA A 693 -22.05 29.46 27.96
C ALA A 693 -21.45 30.32 29.10
N LYS A 694 -20.32 29.94 29.68
CA LYS A 694 -19.63 30.74 30.70
C LYS A 694 -18.99 32.01 30.12
N ALA A 695 -18.88 32.10 28.79
CA ALA A 695 -18.46 33.30 28.06
C ALA A 695 -19.57 34.37 27.96
N CYS A 696 -20.80 34.04 28.35
CA CYS A 696 -21.97 34.89 28.18
C CYS A 696 -22.22 35.75 29.46
N ARG A 697 -22.45 37.04 29.24
CA ARG A 697 -22.81 38.01 30.28
C ARG A 697 -23.99 38.85 29.81
N LEU A 698 -24.77 39.39 30.76
CA LEU A 698 -25.80 40.38 30.46
C LEU A 698 -25.17 41.60 29.78
N ASP A 699 -25.73 42.01 28.65
CA ASP A 699 -25.31 43.22 27.96
C ASP A 699 -25.85 44.44 28.68
N GLN A 700 -24.99 45.22 29.36
CA GLN A 700 -25.37 46.37 30.15
C GLN A 700 -26.01 47.50 29.30
N ASP A 701 -25.55 47.69 28.09
CA ASP A 701 -26.10 48.66 27.17
C ASP A 701 -27.51 48.27 26.71
N GLY A 702 -27.71 46.99 26.45
CA GLY A 702 -29.00 46.42 26.15
C GLY A 702 -30.00 46.51 27.32
N LEU A 703 -29.55 46.23 28.57
CA LEU A 703 -30.34 46.40 29.76
C LEU A 703 -30.77 47.84 29.99
N GLY A 704 -29.92 48.82 29.66
CA GLY A 704 -30.27 50.23 29.69
C GLY A 704 -31.42 50.59 28.77
N LYS A 705 -31.43 50.03 27.55
CA LYS A 705 -32.52 50.16 26.59
C LYS A 705 -33.83 49.53 27.08
N ILE A 706 -33.77 48.36 27.69
CA ILE A 706 -34.93 47.69 28.29
C ILE A 706 -35.49 48.56 29.42
N ALA A 707 -34.62 49.05 30.32
CA ALA A 707 -35.06 49.93 31.44
C ALA A 707 -35.75 51.19 30.93
N ALA A 708 -35.21 51.83 29.88
CA ALA A 708 -35.81 52.99 29.23
C ALA A 708 -37.19 52.66 28.64
N ARG A 709 -37.32 51.53 27.93
CA ARG A 709 -38.60 51.06 27.34
C ARG A 709 -39.65 50.76 28.42
N LEU A 710 -39.25 50.08 29.52
CA LEU A 710 -40.15 49.81 30.64
C LEU A 710 -40.56 51.07 31.36
N ALA A 711 -39.70 52.07 31.48
CA ALA A 711 -40.02 53.35 32.03
C ALA A 711 -40.98 54.14 31.13
N GLY A 712 -40.78 54.10 29.81
CA GLY A 712 -41.66 54.69 28.79
C GLY A 712 -43.06 54.06 28.84
N ASN A 713 -43.16 52.76 28.88
CA ASN A 713 -44.46 52.05 28.96
C ASN A 713 -45.21 52.41 30.26
N LYS A 714 -44.50 52.53 31.40
CA LYS A 714 -45.10 52.97 32.66
C LYS A 714 -45.55 54.42 32.63
N LEU A 715 -44.90 55.27 31.86
CA LEU A 715 -45.31 56.64 31.64
C LEU A 715 -46.56 56.71 30.78
N THR A 716 -46.63 55.87 29.75
CA THR A 716 -47.77 55.77 28.85
C THR A 716 -48.99 55.24 29.60
N GLU A 717 -48.85 54.19 30.42
CA GLU A 717 -49.91 53.62 31.25
C GLU A 717 -50.46 54.62 32.29
N LYS A 718 -49.57 55.37 32.95
CA LYS A 718 -49.96 56.47 33.84
C LYS A 718 -50.60 57.64 33.12
N LEU A 719 -50.23 57.93 31.90
CA LEU A 719 -50.85 58.92 31.03
C LEU A 719 -52.23 58.50 30.57
N GLU A 720 -52.40 57.19 30.21
CA GLU A 720 -53.70 56.61 29.88
C GLU A 720 -54.65 56.62 31.08
N GLU A 721 -54.14 56.25 32.26
CA GLU A 721 -54.92 56.27 33.52
C GLU A 721 -55.36 57.70 33.95
N LYS A 722 -54.48 58.70 33.76
CA LYS A 722 -54.75 60.08 34.11
C LYS A 722 -55.57 60.88 33.06
N LEU A 723 -55.45 60.54 31.78
CA LEU A 723 -56.11 61.27 30.69
C LEU A 723 -57.47 60.70 30.35
N GLY A 724 -57.80 59.46 30.76
CA GLY A 724 -59.12 58.84 30.63
C GLY A 724 -59.76 59.03 29.24
N ASP A 725 -61.06 59.09 29.17
CA ASP A 725 -61.82 59.26 27.91
C ASP A 725 -61.76 60.67 27.33
N LYS A 726 -60.91 61.53 27.85
CA LYS A 726 -60.84 62.95 27.45
C LYS A 726 -59.92 63.25 26.26
N VAL A 727 -59.28 62.23 25.67
CA VAL A 727 -58.30 62.37 24.57
C VAL A 727 -58.75 61.54 23.36
N SER A 728 -58.69 62.17 22.17
CA SER A 728 -59.09 61.48 20.95
C SER A 728 -58.25 60.26 20.63
N PRO A 729 -58.79 59.21 19.94
CA PRO A 729 -58.07 58.02 19.55
C PRO A 729 -56.77 58.28 18.76
N GLU A 730 -56.80 59.31 17.90
CA GLU A 730 -55.65 59.67 17.07
C GLU A 730 -54.47 60.21 17.92
N LEU A 731 -54.74 60.93 18.99
CA LEU A 731 -53.73 61.50 19.87
C LEU A 731 -53.13 60.37 20.79
N LYS A 732 -53.95 59.37 21.17
CA LYS A 732 -53.52 58.19 21.88
C LYS A 732 -52.55 57.36 21.01
N ASP A 733 -52.84 57.17 19.74
CA ASP A 733 -51.97 56.44 18.79
C ASP A 733 -50.69 57.20 18.45
N ALA A 734 -50.76 58.52 18.31
CA ALA A 734 -49.59 59.37 18.12
C ALA A 734 -48.64 59.34 19.34
N LEU A 735 -49.17 59.33 20.56
CA LEU A 735 -48.38 59.21 21.78
C LEU A 735 -47.79 57.82 21.93
N LYS A 736 -48.55 56.74 21.60
CA LYS A 736 -48.00 55.37 21.54
C LYS A 736 -46.87 55.27 20.52
N GLY A 737 -46.98 55.91 19.38
CA GLY A 737 -45.95 55.94 18.35
C GLY A 737 -44.68 56.68 18.75
N LEU A 738 -44.77 57.69 19.64
CA LEU A 738 -43.65 58.48 20.14
C LEU A 738 -42.80 57.76 21.19
N PHE A 739 -43.44 56.85 21.98
CA PHE A 739 -42.79 56.13 23.06
C PHE A 739 -42.41 54.69 22.70
N ASN A 740 -42.82 54.16 21.56
CA ASN A 740 -42.48 52.86 21.01
C ASN A 740 -41.37 52.84 19.94
N ARG A 741 -40.68 53.99 19.76
CA ARG A 741 -39.51 54.09 18.91
C ARG A 741 -38.22 53.84 19.64
#